data_04f71c7f500f2eeae954a2650f21aa91
#
_entry.id   04f71c7f500f2eeae954a2650f21aa91
#
_cell.length_a   1.000
_cell.length_b   1.000
_cell.length_c   1.000
_cell.angle_alpha   90.00
_cell.angle_beta   90.00
_cell.angle_gamma   90.00
#
_symmetry.space_group_name_H-M   'P 1'
#
loop_
_entity.id
_entity.type
_entity.pdbx_description
1 polymer ?
#
loop_
_entity_poly.entity_id
_entity_poly.type
_entity_poly.pdbx_seq_one_letter_code
_entity_poly.pdbx_strand_id
1 'polypeptide(L)'
;MHNDYGYFEEKQLGKPYDVKLLGRLYPYTKPYKLLLLSSIVLIVLLTLLDLSLPYVTKIAIDRYIVPGQKIKENKMVVQDEGRIRTLKADMADPEIESIVRRYSDLFKVEGSLAIISFRNLNKLDKSDLSILRKRDLYGVTFITAVFLAIVIFNFVLNIVQVLIMEYAGQMVMHDLRVHLFNHIQSLSVAFFTRNPVGRLVTRVTNDIQNMHELFTSVIAFVFKDLFLLVGIAGVLIGIHLKLALVSFTVIPFVLYASLRFSGQARGAYRTLRIKIAEINTRFSETIGGIKVIQLFLQEKQNYLGFENLNHEHYLAGMKQIHVFAIFMPVIEILGAAAIAIVIFYGGGGVLSGTISLGALVAFLSYMKMFFRPIRDIAEKYNILQNSMASAERIFLILDSSETIQQPPANIGFHTESKLKPFSTALDKISEISMEKVAFEYVNNEPVLKNISFSIKAGETLAVVGPTGSGKTSMINLIIRFYDPTSGRVLLNGVDIKEENIKSLRSKMALVMQDPFLFSDTIRENITLGKRDLSEATFQQILQDSNCKTIADRLPEGVHTVLSEGGTSISSGERQLISIARAFARNPDLIILDEATSYIDSETEVKIQEALTKLMSNRTSIIVAHRLSTAREADKIIVLNRGQIIETGNHSELMKIQGFYYRLNQLQG
;
A
#
# COMPACT_ATOMS: atom_id res chain seq x y z
N MET A 1 -9.61 32.24 20.66
CA MET A 1 -8.84 32.49 19.44
C MET A 1 -7.68 31.54 19.41
N HIS A 2 -7.96 30.26 19.19
CA HIS A 2 -6.98 29.21 19.02
C HIS A 2 -7.61 28.22 18.09
N ASN A 3 -7.25 28.31 16.81
CA ASN A 3 -7.57 27.34 15.81
C ASN A 3 -6.33 27.16 14.94
N ASP A 4 -5.41 26.34 15.40
CA ASP A 4 -4.41 25.74 14.52
C ASP A 4 -3.80 24.48 15.17
N TYR A 5 -4.68 23.54 15.55
CA TYR A 5 -4.30 22.14 15.72
C TYR A 5 -4.60 21.34 14.46
N GLY A 6 -4.42 21.95 13.29
CA GLY A 6 -4.48 21.31 11.98
C GLY A 6 -3.31 20.39 11.63
N TYR A 7 -2.52 19.94 12.60
CA TYR A 7 -1.39 19.01 12.38
C TYR A 7 -1.82 17.59 11.96
N PHE A 8 -3.10 17.27 12.03
CA PHE A 8 -3.59 15.91 11.76
C PHE A 8 -4.61 15.81 10.63
N GLU A 9 -5.08 16.91 10.07
CA GLU A 9 -5.95 16.86 8.90
C GLU A 9 -5.12 16.66 7.63
N GLU A 10 -5.30 15.51 6.99
CA GLU A 10 -4.88 15.34 5.60
C GLU A 10 -5.59 16.43 4.77
N LYS A 11 -4.81 17.26 4.06
CA LYS A 11 -5.36 18.20 3.06
C LYS A 11 -6.38 17.41 2.24
N GLN A 12 -7.56 17.97 2.05
CA GLN A 12 -8.65 17.31 1.32
C GLN A 12 -8.07 16.66 0.06
N LEU A 13 -8.18 15.33 0.01
CA LEU A 13 -7.76 14.53 -1.12
C LEU A 13 -8.45 15.09 -2.37
N GLY A 14 -7.71 15.22 -3.47
CA GLY A 14 -8.19 15.75 -4.73
C GLY A 14 -9.41 14.99 -5.30
N LYS A 15 -9.80 15.29 -6.50
CA LYS A 15 -10.96 14.62 -7.14
C LYS A 15 -10.74 13.10 -7.19
N PRO A 16 -11.74 12.26 -6.86
CA PRO A 16 -11.61 10.79 -6.79
C PRO A 16 -11.11 10.11 -8.07
N TYR A 17 -10.94 10.82 -9.16
CA TYR A 17 -10.55 10.34 -10.48
C TYR A 17 -9.48 11.25 -11.11
N ASP A 18 -8.31 11.32 -10.48
CA ASP A 18 -7.22 12.01 -11.16
C ASP A 18 -6.44 11.01 -12.03
N VAL A 19 -6.79 10.95 -13.32
CA VAL A 19 -6.10 10.13 -14.33
C VAL A 19 -4.61 10.46 -14.40
N LYS A 20 -4.20 11.67 -13.98
CA LYS A 20 -2.79 12.07 -13.91
C LYS A 20 -2.01 11.23 -12.90
N LEU A 21 -2.65 10.81 -11.79
CA LEU A 21 -2.02 9.91 -10.81
C LEU A 21 -1.69 8.55 -11.41
N LEU A 22 -2.58 7.99 -12.24
CA LEU A 22 -2.30 6.74 -12.96
C LEU A 22 -1.13 6.90 -13.93
N GLY A 23 -1.02 8.07 -14.59
CA GLY A 23 0.14 8.39 -15.44
C GLY A 23 1.47 8.39 -14.68
N ARG A 24 1.46 8.77 -13.41
CA ARG A 24 2.66 8.76 -12.54
C ARG A 24 3.13 7.36 -12.16
N LEU A 25 2.28 6.35 -12.28
CA LEU A 25 2.65 4.93 -12.10
C LEU A 25 3.36 4.35 -13.32
N TYR A 26 3.27 5.00 -14.49
CA TYR A 26 3.85 4.51 -15.74
C TYR A 26 5.37 4.20 -15.64
N PRO A 27 6.23 5.01 -15.01
CA PRO A 27 7.66 4.70 -14.85
C PRO A 27 7.90 3.35 -14.17
N TYR A 28 7.07 2.97 -13.17
CA TYR A 28 7.17 1.71 -12.44
C TYR A 28 6.59 0.52 -13.22
N THR A 29 5.60 0.75 -14.10
CA THR A 29 5.01 -0.30 -14.94
C THR A 29 5.80 -0.55 -16.22
N LYS A 30 6.55 0.44 -16.70
CA LYS A 30 7.33 0.39 -17.94
C LYS A 30 8.30 -0.80 -18.04
N PRO A 31 9.06 -1.18 -16.99
CA PRO A 31 9.93 -2.37 -17.04
C PRO A 31 9.14 -3.66 -17.28
N TYR A 32 7.91 -3.74 -16.79
CA TYR A 32 7.06 -4.95 -16.82
C TYR A 32 5.98 -4.91 -17.90
N LYS A 33 6.10 -3.98 -18.87
CA LYS A 33 5.10 -3.78 -19.94
C LYS A 33 4.77 -5.03 -20.74
N LEU A 34 5.74 -5.91 -20.97
CA LEU A 34 5.52 -7.17 -21.70
C LEU A 34 4.67 -8.16 -20.91
N LEU A 35 4.88 -8.26 -19.58
CA LEU A 35 4.06 -9.08 -18.69
C LEU A 35 2.63 -8.55 -18.61
N LEU A 36 2.46 -7.24 -18.46
CA LEU A 36 1.14 -6.61 -18.44
C LEU A 36 0.41 -6.78 -19.76
N LEU A 37 1.10 -6.59 -20.89
CA LEU A 37 0.52 -6.79 -22.22
C LEU A 37 0.14 -8.26 -22.44
N SER A 38 0.99 -9.22 -22.07
CA SER A 38 0.68 -10.65 -22.17
C SER A 38 -0.53 -11.03 -21.33
N SER A 39 -0.67 -10.46 -20.12
CA SER A 39 -1.86 -10.64 -19.27
C SER A 39 -3.13 -10.12 -19.95
N ILE A 40 -3.08 -8.94 -20.59
CA ILE A 40 -4.23 -8.37 -21.34
C ILE A 40 -4.59 -9.27 -22.53
N VAL A 41 -3.60 -9.77 -23.28
CA VAL A 41 -3.84 -10.70 -24.39
C VAL A 41 -4.49 -11.98 -23.88
N LEU A 42 -4.01 -12.53 -22.76
CA LEU A 42 -4.63 -13.69 -22.12
C LEU A 42 -6.07 -13.42 -21.66
N ILE A 43 -6.34 -12.25 -21.10
CA ILE A 43 -7.72 -11.84 -20.72
C ILE A 43 -8.63 -11.84 -21.94
N VAL A 44 -8.19 -11.30 -23.07
CA VAL A 44 -8.97 -11.31 -24.33
C VAL A 44 -9.22 -12.76 -24.79
N LEU A 45 -8.18 -13.59 -24.77
CA LEU A 45 -8.30 -15.01 -25.17
C LEU A 45 -9.25 -15.78 -24.23
N LEU A 46 -9.13 -15.59 -22.92
CA LEU A 46 -10.04 -16.17 -21.93
C LEU A 46 -11.49 -15.73 -22.18
N THR A 47 -11.69 -14.44 -22.48
CA THR A 47 -13.03 -13.92 -22.77
C THR A 47 -13.61 -14.54 -24.04
N LEU A 48 -12.80 -14.76 -25.08
CA LEU A 48 -13.24 -15.44 -26.31
C LEU A 48 -13.59 -16.91 -26.02
N LEU A 49 -12.83 -17.60 -25.17
CA LEU A 49 -13.16 -18.96 -24.74
C LEU A 49 -14.46 -18.99 -23.92
N ASP A 50 -14.64 -18.06 -22.97
CA ASP A 50 -15.88 -17.92 -22.20
C ASP A 50 -17.09 -17.71 -23.12
N LEU A 51 -16.96 -16.84 -24.12
CA LEU A 51 -18.00 -16.57 -25.13
C LEU A 51 -18.26 -17.77 -26.04
N SER A 52 -17.29 -18.64 -26.27
CA SER A 52 -17.46 -19.80 -27.12
C SER A 52 -18.36 -20.89 -26.51
N LEU A 53 -18.40 -21.01 -25.18
CA LEU A 53 -19.14 -22.09 -24.48
C LEU A 53 -20.65 -22.10 -24.78
N PRO A 54 -21.41 -20.98 -24.65
CA PRO A 54 -22.82 -20.98 -25.04
C PRO A 54 -23.01 -21.17 -26.55
N TYR A 55 -22.04 -20.75 -27.38
CA TYR A 55 -22.10 -20.94 -28.82
C TYR A 55 -21.92 -22.40 -29.23
N VAL A 56 -20.96 -23.09 -28.61
CA VAL A 56 -20.77 -24.54 -28.77
C VAL A 56 -22.00 -25.33 -28.33
N THR A 57 -22.61 -24.91 -27.20
CA THR A 57 -23.88 -25.48 -26.72
C THR A 57 -25.01 -25.29 -27.74
N LYS A 58 -25.09 -24.11 -28.38
CA LYS A 58 -26.03 -23.85 -29.48
C LYS A 58 -25.81 -24.82 -30.61
N ILE A 59 -24.56 -25.02 -31.06
CA ILE A 59 -24.23 -25.96 -32.14
C ILE A 59 -24.62 -27.40 -31.78
N ALA A 60 -24.33 -27.84 -30.52
CA ALA A 60 -24.70 -29.16 -30.04
C ALA A 60 -26.22 -29.41 -30.16
N ILE A 61 -27.01 -28.44 -29.71
CA ILE A 61 -28.48 -28.53 -29.74
C ILE A 61 -29.02 -28.51 -31.17
N ASP A 62 -28.60 -27.54 -31.97
CA ASP A 62 -29.16 -27.30 -33.29
C ASP A 62 -28.75 -28.39 -34.30
N ARG A 63 -27.54 -28.98 -34.18
CA ARG A 63 -27.00 -29.90 -35.17
C ARG A 63 -27.24 -31.37 -34.82
N TYR A 64 -27.19 -31.73 -33.55
CA TYR A 64 -27.17 -33.12 -33.10
C TYR A 64 -28.35 -33.52 -32.20
N ILE A 65 -28.79 -32.61 -31.30
CA ILE A 65 -29.89 -32.94 -30.35
C ILE A 65 -31.24 -32.79 -31.04
N VAL A 66 -31.44 -31.65 -31.71
CA VAL A 66 -32.69 -31.33 -32.43
C VAL A 66 -32.37 -30.96 -33.90
N PRO A 67 -31.86 -31.95 -34.70
CA PRO A 67 -31.56 -31.68 -36.10
C PRO A 67 -32.85 -31.42 -36.88
N GLY A 68 -32.87 -30.41 -37.75
CA GLY A 68 -34.00 -30.21 -38.66
C GLY A 68 -34.54 -28.79 -38.81
N GLN A 69 -33.98 -27.81 -38.10
CA GLN A 69 -34.31 -26.41 -38.43
C GLN A 69 -33.25 -25.80 -39.36
N LYS A 70 -33.44 -25.98 -40.69
CA LYS A 70 -32.74 -25.14 -41.67
C LYS A 70 -33.40 -23.75 -41.65
N ILE A 71 -32.73 -22.77 -41.06
CA ILE A 71 -33.06 -21.35 -41.22
C ILE A 71 -32.70 -21.02 -42.67
N LYS A 72 -33.67 -20.82 -43.52
CA LYS A 72 -33.43 -20.25 -44.87
C LYS A 72 -33.13 -18.76 -44.67
N GLU A 73 -31.96 -18.33 -45.13
CA GLU A 73 -31.62 -16.92 -45.28
C GLU A 73 -32.72 -16.18 -46.05
N ASN A 74 -33.26 -15.19 -45.40
CA ASN A 74 -33.95 -14.00 -45.94
C ASN A 74 -34.90 -14.16 -47.16
N LYS A 75 -35.92 -15.01 -47.05
CA LYS A 75 -37.17 -14.76 -47.87
C LYS A 75 -38.37 -15.33 -47.12
N MET A 76 -39.33 -14.45 -46.79
CA MET A 76 -40.68 -14.84 -46.42
C MET A 76 -41.29 -15.65 -47.58
N VAL A 77 -41.46 -16.93 -47.37
CA VAL A 77 -42.43 -17.74 -48.12
C VAL A 77 -43.27 -18.39 -47.05
N VAL A 78 -44.45 -17.79 -46.85
CA VAL A 78 -45.54 -18.42 -46.10
C VAL A 78 -46.05 -19.55 -46.95
N GLN A 79 -45.68 -20.78 -46.60
CA GLN A 79 -46.45 -21.98 -46.97
C GLN A 79 -46.75 -22.70 -45.68
N ASP A 80 -47.99 -22.61 -45.29
CA ASP A 80 -48.63 -23.24 -44.18
C ASP A 80 -48.89 -24.72 -44.55
N GLU A 81 -47.92 -25.57 -44.26
CA GLU A 81 -48.13 -26.99 -44.04
C GLU A 81 -47.36 -27.34 -42.80
N GLY A 82 -48.03 -27.80 -41.76
CA GLY A 82 -47.50 -28.14 -40.43
C GLY A 82 -46.21 -28.95 -40.53
N ARG A 83 -45.03 -28.29 -40.33
CA ARG A 83 -43.70 -28.91 -40.44
C ARG A 83 -43.54 -29.99 -39.40
N ILE A 84 -43.87 -31.20 -39.76
CA ILE A 84 -43.58 -32.38 -39.00
C ILE A 84 -42.03 -32.56 -39.05
N ARG A 85 -41.37 -32.40 -37.92
CA ARG A 85 -39.93 -32.66 -37.79
C ARG A 85 -39.67 -34.09 -38.18
N THR A 86 -38.76 -34.36 -39.12
CA THR A 86 -38.45 -35.67 -39.63
C THR A 86 -36.98 -35.99 -39.47
N LEU A 87 -36.65 -37.20 -39.05
CA LEU A 87 -35.31 -37.79 -39.11
C LEU A 87 -35.18 -38.53 -40.45
N LYS A 88 -34.09 -38.30 -41.18
CA LYS A 88 -33.77 -39.00 -42.43
C LYS A 88 -32.70 -40.04 -42.13
N ALA A 89 -32.96 -41.28 -42.41
CA ALA A 89 -32.05 -42.42 -42.23
C ALA A 89 -31.72 -43.00 -43.60
N ASP A 90 -30.47 -43.35 -43.84
CA ASP A 90 -29.99 -43.93 -45.12
C ASP A 90 -30.21 -45.44 -45.05
N MET A 91 -31.03 -45.97 -46.01
CA MET A 91 -31.31 -47.40 -46.13
C MET A 91 -30.15 -48.22 -46.69
N ALA A 92 -29.04 -47.58 -47.10
CA ALA A 92 -27.84 -48.32 -47.49
C ALA A 92 -27.16 -49.05 -46.34
N ASP A 93 -27.50 -48.72 -45.08
CA ASP A 93 -27.03 -49.39 -43.86
C ASP A 93 -28.00 -50.58 -43.54
N PRO A 94 -27.50 -51.84 -43.53
CA PRO A 94 -28.35 -53.01 -43.29
C PRO A 94 -29.07 -53.00 -41.93
N GLU A 95 -28.46 -52.40 -40.89
CA GLU A 95 -29.09 -52.27 -39.58
C GLU A 95 -30.29 -51.30 -39.65
N ILE A 96 -30.16 -50.22 -40.37
CA ILE A 96 -31.23 -49.22 -40.56
C ILE A 96 -32.35 -49.81 -41.41
N GLU A 97 -32.01 -50.53 -42.51
CA GLU A 97 -33.00 -51.23 -43.33
C GLU A 97 -33.87 -52.21 -42.51
N SER A 98 -33.24 -53.00 -41.63
CA SER A 98 -33.97 -53.95 -40.76
C SER A 98 -34.96 -53.25 -39.83
N ILE A 99 -34.58 -52.05 -39.28
CA ILE A 99 -35.48 -51.24 -38.41
C ILE A 99 -36.62 -50.66 -39.22
N VAL A 100 -36.34 -50.11 -40.41
CA VAL A 100 -37.38 -49.56 -41.30
C VAL A 100 -38.39 -50.63 -41.72
N ARG A 101 -37.93 -51.86 -42.01
CA ARG A 101 -38.85 -53.00 -42.30
C ARG A 101 -39.68 -53.40 -41.10
N ARG A 102 -39.13 -53.38 -39.87
CA ARG A 102 -39.84 -53.73 -38.63
C ARG A 102 -40.94 -52.72 -38.25
N TYR A 103 -40.74 -51.45 -38.56
CA TYR A 103 -41.68 -50.35 -38.25
C TYR A 103 -42.15 -49.61 -39.51
N SER A 104 -42.46 -50.36 -40.59
CA SER A 104 -42.82 -49.82 -41.92
C SER A 104 -43.92 -48.75 -41.87
N ASP A 105 -44.84 -48.86 -40.95
CA ASP A 105 -45.99 -47.91 -40.78
C ASP A 105 -45.57 -46.54 -40.23
N LEU A 106 -44.37 -46.46 -39.67
CA LEU A 106 -43.87 -45.22 -39.04
C LEU A 106 -42.91 -44.46 -39.97
N PHE A 107 -42.40 -45.14 -41.00
CA PHE A 107 -41.43 -44.55 -41.96
C PHE A 107 -42.06 -44.25 -43.31
N LYS A 108 -41.68 -43.10 -43.89
CA LYS A 108 -41.96 -42.77 -45.26
C LYS A 108 -40.68 -42.98 -46.07
N VAL A 109 -40.69 -43.89 -47.03
CA VAL A 109 -39.51 -44.19 -47.83
C VAL A 109 -39.54 -43.31 -49.08
N GLU A 110 -38.49 -42.51 -49.31
CA GLU A 110 -38.27 -41.68 -50.50
C GLU A 110 -36.91 -42.02 -51.10
N GLY A 111 -36.90 -42.93 -52.08
CA GLY A 111 -35.66 -43.44 -52.73
C GLY A 111 -34.81 -44.26 -51.75
N SER A 112 -33.57 -43.91 -51.54
CA SER A 112 -32.63 -44.53 -50.57
C SER A 112 -32.79 -44.01 -49.14
N LEU A 113 -33.70 -43.04 -48.88
CA LEU A 113 -33.85 -42.42 -47.55
C LEU A 113 -35.19 -42.80 -46.93
N ALA A 114 -35.15 -43.30 -45.70
CA ALA A 114 -36.30 -43.50 -44.84
C ALA A 114 -36.52 -42.28 -43.97
N ILE A 115 -37.71 -41.71 -43.93
CA ILE A 115 -38.08 -40.51 -43.22
C ILE A 115 -39.05 -40.87 -42.13
N ILE A 116 -38.73 -40.57 -40.87
CA ILE A 116 -39.64 -40.74 -39.72
C ILE A 116 -39.88 -39.40 -39.04
N SER A 117 -41.12 -39.20 -38.59
CA SER A 117 -41.45 -38.01 -37.80
C SER A 117 -40.91 -38.14 -36.37
N PHE A 118 -40.34 -37.02 -35.82
CA PHE A 118 -39.90 -36.98 -34.43
C PHE A 118 -40.97 -37.38 -33.42
N ARG A 119 -42.26 -37.18 -33.71
CA ARG A 119 -43.41 -37.63 -32.87
C ARG A 119 -43.47 -39.14 -32.78
N ASN A 120 -43.01 -39.85 -33.81
CA ASN A 120 -43.07 -41.29 -33.86
C ASN A 120 -41.82 -42.01 -33.32
N LEU A 121 -40.73 -41.23 -33.05
CA LEU A 121 -39.50 -41.80 -32.48
C LEU A 121 -39.73 -42.46 -31.09
N ASN A 122 -40.68 -41.92 -30.31
CA ASN A 122 -41.03 -42.48 -29.00
C ASN A 122 -41.74 -43.89 -29.08
N LYS A 123 -42.12 -44.30 -30.31
CA LYS A 123 -42.72 -45.60 -30.54
C LYS A 123 -41.68 -46.68 -30.92
N LEU A 124 -40.43 -46.28 -31.12
CA LEU A 124 -39.31 -47.16 -31.41
C LEU A 124 -38.65 -47.65 -30.13
N ASP A 125 -38.10 -48.86 -30.16
CA ASP A 125 -37.32 -49.40 -29.07
C ASP A 125 -36.04 -48.55 -28.85
N LYS A 126 -35.57 -48.47 -27.62
CA LYS A 126 -34.38 -47.66 -27.27
C LYS A 126 -33.12 -48.11 -28.04
N SER A 127 -32.99 -49.41 -28.28
CA SER A 127 -31.90 -50.00 -29.08
C SER A 127 -31.95 -49.53 -30.54
N ASP A 128 -33.12 -49.59 -31.14
CA ASP A 128 -33.34 -49.24 -32.56
C ASP A 128 -33.17 -47.70 -32.73
N LEU A 129 -33.63 -46.91 -31.77
CA LEU A 129 -33.43 -45.45 -31.74
C LEU A 129 -31.94 -45.08 -31.64
N SER A 130 -31.15 -45.85 -30.85
CA SER A 130 -29.69 -45.60 -30.74
C SER A 130 -28.95 -45.88 -32.03
N ILE A 131 -29.38 -46.88 -32.80
CA ILE A 131 -28.80 -47.21 -34.12
C ILE A 131 -29.16 -46.11 -35.16
N LEU A 132 -30.38 -45.70 -35.23
CA LEU A 132 -30.84 -44.62 -36.11
C LEU A 132 -30.16 -43.28 -35.83
N ARG A 133 -29.82 -43.01 -34.59
CA ARG A 133 -29.15 -41.78 -34.15
C ARG A 133 -27.65 -41.94 -33.85
N LYS A 134 -27.04 -43.05 -34.29
CA LYS A 134 -25.61 -43.32 -34.04
C LYS A 134 -24.70 -42.15 -34.45
N ARG A 135 -24.97 -41.53 -35.59
CA ARG A 135 -24.24 -40.34 -36.09
C ARG A 135 -24.42 -39.13 -35.19
N ASP A 136 -25.63 -38.88 -34.64
CA ASP A 136 -25.92 -37.81 -33.75
C ASP A 136 -25.23 -38.01 -32.39
N LEU A 137 -25.21 -39.24 -31.87
CA LEU A 137 -24.49 -39.60 -30.64
C LEU A 137 -22.98 -39.38 -30.79
N TYR A 138 -22.37 -39.80 -31.90
CA TYR A 138 -20.97 -39.45 -32.18
C TYR A 138 -20.73 -37.94 -32.20
N GLY A 139 -21.61 -37.19 -32.83
CA GLY A 139 -21.52 -35.72 -32.87
C GLY A 139 -21.64 -35.07 -31.50
N VAL A 140 -22.56 -35.55 -30.68
CA VAL A 140 -22.69 -35.06 -29.28
C VAL A 140 -21.45 -35.37 -28.45
N THR A 141 -20.93 -36.63 -28.57
CA THR A 141 -19.69 -37.03 -27.89
C THR A 141 -18.51 -36.16 -28.30
N PHE A 142 -18.35 -35.93 -29.64
CA PHE A 142 -17.31 -35.06 -30.14
C PHE A 142 -17.41 -33.61 -29.60
N ILE A 143 -18.63 -33.01 -29.64
CA ILE A 143 -18.81 -31.66 -29.13
C ILE A 143 -18.62 -31.62 -27.61
N THR A 144 -19.01 -32.65 -26.87
CA THR A 144 -18.75 -32.76 -25.45
C THR A 144 -17.26 -32.80 -25.17
N ALA A 145 -16.49 -33.54 -25.95
CA ALA A 145 -15.03 -33.58 -25.86
C ALA A 145 -14.43 -32.17 -26.13
N VAL A 146 -14.89 -31.49 -27.18
CA VAL A 146 -14.47 -30.09 -27.50
C VAL A 146 -14.84 -29.15 -26.40
N PHE A 147 -16.04 -29.22 -25.84
CA PHE A 147 -16.48 -28.41 -24.71
C PHE A 147 -15.58 -28.61 -23.48
N LEU A 148 -15.30 -29.86 -23.14
CA LEU A 148 -14.39 -30.21 -22.04
C LEU A 148 -12.96 -29.69 -22.30
N ALA A 149 -12.46 -29.84 -23.54
CA ALA A 149 -11.15 -29.29 -23.91
C ALA A 149 -11.10 -27.77 -23.77
N ILE A 150 -12.14 -27.03 -24.17
CA ILE A 150 -12.26 -25.58 -23.98
C ILE A 150 -12.23 -25.23 -22.51
N VAL A 151 -12.97 -25.95 -21.65
CA VAL A 151 -13.02 -25.72 -20.20
C VAL A 151 -11.64 -25.95 -19.57
N ILE A 152 -10.98 -27.06 -19.90
CA ILE A 152 -9.64 -27.37 -19.39
C ILE A 152 -8.63 -26.32 -19.85
N PHE A 153 -8.67 -25.94 -21.12
CA PHE A 153 -7.77 -24.94 -21.67
C PHE A 153 -8.01 -23.56 -21.04
N ASN A 154 -9.27 -23.16 -20.85
CA ASN A 154 -9.65 -21.95 -20.12
C ASN A 154 -9.11 -21.96 -18.69
N PHE A 155 -9.25 -23.09 -17.99
CA PHE A 155 -8.73 -23.26 -16.62
C PHE A 155 -7.21 -23.05 -16.57
N VAL A 156 -6.45 -23.70 -17.45
CA VAL A 156 -4.98 -23.56 -17.51
C VAL A 156 -4.56 -22.13 -17.84
N LEU A 157 -5.18 -21.53 -18.86
CA LEU A 157 -4.87 -20.15 -19.24
C LEU A 157 -5.24 -19.14 -18.14
N ASN A 158 -6.32 -19.38 -17.40
CA ASN A 158 -6.71 -18.53 -16.29
C ASN A 158 -5.67 -18.57 -15.16
N ILE A 159 -5.14 -19.75 -14.82
CA ILE A 159 -4.03 -19.88 -13.87
C ILE A 159 -2.81 -19.07 -14.34
N VAL A 160 -2.41 -19.25 -15.58
CA VAL A 160 -1.25 -18.55 -16.15
C VAL A 160 -1.46 -17.04 -16.14
N GLN A 161 -2.65 -16.56 -16.52
CA GLN A 161 -3.00 -15.14 -16.52
C GLN A 161 -2.93 -14.54 -15.14
N VAL A 162 -3.53 -15.20 -14.12
CA VAL A 162 -3.50 -14.75 -12.72
C VAL A 162 -2.06 -14.69 -12.22
N LEU A 163 -1.26 -15.76 -12.44
CA LEU A 163 0.13 -15.78 -12.00
C LEU A 163 0.97 -14.66 -12.62
N ILE A 164 0.82 -14.41 -13.93
CA ILE A 164 1.53 -13.32 -14.61
C ILE A 164 1.13 -11.96 -14.04
N MET A 165 -0.17 -11.75 -13.82
CA MET A 165 -0.67 -10.48 -13.31
C MET A 165 -0.24 -10.21 -11.88
N GLU A 166 -0.33 -11.23 -11.00
CA GLU A 166 0.13 -11.17 -9.61
C GLU A 166 1.65 -10.93 -9.55
N TYR A 167 2.43 -11.66 -10.35
CA TYR A 167 3.88 -11.46 -10.42
C TYR A 167 4.25 -10.05 -10.88
N ALA A 168 3.64 -9.55 -11.96
CA ALA A 168 3.87 -8.19 -12.43
C ALA A 168 3.46 -7.14 -11.39
N GLY A 169 2.31 -7.33 -10.74
CA GLY A 169 1.84 -6.47 -9.66
C GLY A 169 2.82 -6.41 -8.49
N GLN A 170 3.33 -7.56 -8.03
CA GLN A 170 4.30 -7.62 -6.94
C GLN A 170 5.63 -6.93 -7.30
N MET A 171 6.11 -7.09 -8.53
CA MET A 171 7.36 -6.44 -8.99
C MET A 171 7.20 -4.91 -9.03
N VAL A 172 6.09 -4.40 -9.56
CA VAL A 172 5.79 -2.95 -9.56
C VAL A 172 5.73 -2.41 -8.13
N MET A 173 5.10 -3.15 -7.20
CA MET A 173 5.00 -2.73 -5.80
C MET A 173 6.34 -2.82 -5.07
N HIS A 174 7.17 -3.81 -5.40
CA HIS A 174 8.53 -3.90 -4.89
C HIS A 174 9.33 -2.65 -5.24
N ASP A 175 9.36 -2.27 -6.52
CA ASP A 175 10.11 -1.11 -6.99
C ASP A 175 9.60 0.20 -6.37
N LEU A 176 8.26 0.35 -6.29
CA LEU A 176 7.63 1.51 -5.66
C LEU A 176 7.98 1.59 -4.17
N ARG A 177 7.97 0.46 -3.46
CA ARG A 177 8.31 0.39 -2.03
C ARG A 177 9.76 0.77 -1.77
N VAL A 178 10.68 0.22 -2.55
CA VAL A 178 12.11 0.53 -2.44
C VAL A 178 12.36 2.01 -2.74
N HIS A 179 11.75 2.53 -3.79
CA HIS A 179 11.88 3.95 -4.14
C HIS A 179 11.31 4.86 -3.05
N LEU A 180 10.10 4.58 -2.55
CA LEU A 180 9.47 5.34 -1.46
C LEU A 180 10.32 5.30 -0.19
N PHE A 181 10.82 4.12 0.19
CA PHE A 181 11.66 3.96 1.38
C PHE A 181 12.98 4.73 1.26
N ASN A 182 13.65 4.63 0.12
CA ASN A 182 14.87 5.40 -0.14
C ASN A 182 14.63 6.91 -0.12
N HIS A 183 13.49 7.36 -0.68
CA HIS A 183 13.12 8.76 -0.64
C HIS A 183 12.85 9.23 0.79
N ILE A 184 12.06 8.47 1.58
CA ILE A 184 11.79 8.79 2.99
C ILE A 184 13.11 8.92 3.77
N GLN A 185 14.07 8.01 3.59
CA GLN A 185 15.37 8.09 4.26
C GLN A 185 16.19 9.34 3.87
N SER A 186 15.95 9.92 2.70
CA SER A 186 16.64 11.13 2.24
C SER A 186 16.03 12.43 2.76
N LEU A 187 14.84 12.38 3.36
CA LEU A 187 14.15 13.55 3.86
C LEU A 187 14.78 14.11 5.15
N SER A 188 14.57 15.39 5.39
CA SER A 188 15.12 16.09 6.56
C SER A 188 14.43 15.66 7.87
N VAL A 189 15.09 15.87 9.01
CA VAL A 189 14.50 15.65 10.33
C VAL A 189 13.24 16.50 10.51
N ALA A 190 13.17 17.69 9.90
CA ALA A 190 11.99 18.54 9.92
C ALA A 190 10.73 17.86 9.36
N PHE A 191 10.89 17.03 8.32
CA PHE A 191 9.80 16.24 7.78
C PHE A 191 9.26 15.22 8.80
N PHE A 192 10.15 14.50 9.48
CA PHE A 192 9.77 13.50 10.48
C PHE A 192 9.12 14.09 11.72
N THR A 193 9.52 15.30 12.14
CA THR A 193 8.91 16.01 13.24
C THR A 193 7.45 16.37 12.94
N ARG A 194 7.13 16.67 11.66
CA ARG A 194 5.76 17.01 11.22
C ARG A 194 4.93 15.78 10.82
N ASN A 195 5.56 14.65 10.55
CA ASN A 195 4.89 13.44 10.10
C ASN A 195 5.10 12.28 11.09
N PRO A 196 4.06 11.85 11.82
CA PRO A 196 4.17 10.74 12.77
C PRO A 196 4.65 9.45 12.09
N VAL A 197 5.55 8.72 12.76
CA VAL A 197 6.17 7.48 12.24
C VAL A 197 5.11 6.46 11.81
N GLY A 198 4.06 6.25 12.61
CA GLY A 198 2.98 5.31 12.28
C GLY A 198 2.28 5.65 10.97
N ARG A 199 2.17 6.94 10.61
CA ARG A 199 1.63 7.36 9.30
C ARG A 199 2.57 6.93 8.17
N LEU A 200 3.87 7.16 8.30
CA LEU A 200 4.86 6.78 7.27
C LEU A 200 4.92 5.26 7.09
N VAL A 201 4.85 4.49 8.17
CA VAL A 201 4.79 3.02 8.12
C VAL A 201 3.57 2.58 7.32
N THR A 202 2.38 3.13 7.58
CA THR A 202 1.17 2.76 6.82
C THR A 202 1.27 3.10 5.33
N ARG A 203 2.04 4.15 4.93
CA ARG A 203 2.27 4.46 3.51
C ARG A 203 3.11 3.39 2.82
N VAL A 204 4.19 2.91 3.49
CA VAL A 204 5.10 1.89 2.92
C VAL A 204 4.49 0.48 2.94
N THR A 205 3.52 0.22 3.82
CA THR A 205 2.84 -1.08 3.96
C THR A 205 1.47 -1.08 3.28
N ASN A 206 0.46 -0.54 3.96
CA ASN A 206 -0.95 -0.67 3.56
C ASN A 206 -1.28 0.09 2.27
N ASP A 207 -0.75 1.31 2.08
CA ASP A 207 -1.05 2.08 0.87
C ASP A 207 -0.44 1.43 -0.37
N ILE A 208 0.75 0.83 -0.27
CA ILE A 208 1.33 0.04 -1.37
C ILE A 208 0.51 -1.22 -1.63
N GLN A 209 -0.02 -1.88 -0.58
CA GLN A 209 -0.90 -3.03 -0.76
C GLN A 209 -2.20 -2.66 -1.49
N ASN A 210 -2.82 -1.52 -1.15
CA ASN A 210 -3.98 -1.02 -1.88
C ASN A 210 -3.66 -0.72 -3.36
N MET A 211 -2.43 -0.27 -3.65
CA MET A 211 -1.96 -0.08 -5.03
C MET A 211 -1.81 -1.40 -5.78
N HIS A 212 -1.36 -2.46 -5.11
CA HIS A 212 -1.31 -3.80 -5.70
C HIS A 212 -2.71 -4.27 -6.13
N GLU A 213 -3.73 -4.08 -5.29
CA GLU A 213 -5.11 -4.42 -5.62
C GLU A 213 -5.66 -3.65 -6.83
N LEU A 214 -5.18 -2.43 -7.09
CA LEU A 214 -5.53 -1.68 -8.29
C LEU A 214 -5.11 -2.43 -9.55
N PHE A 215 -3.89 -2.93 -9.59
CA PHE A 215 -3.37 -3.64 -10.76
C PHE A 215 -4.01 -5.01 -10.94
N THR A 216 -4.05 -5.81 -9.88
CA THR A 216 -4.46 -7.21 -9.96
C THR A 216 -5.97 -7.38 -10.05
N SER A 217 -6.73 -6.56 -9.32
CA SER A 217 -8.18 -6.71 -9.23
C SER A 217 -8.94 -5.73 -10.12
N VAL A 218 -8.56 -4.43 -10.13
CA VAL A 218 -9.37 -3.44 -10.83
C VAL A 218 -9.05 -3.42 -12.32
N ILE A 219 -7.77 -3.27 -12.68
CA ILE A 219 -7.38 -3.14 -14.09
C ILE A 219 -7.73 -4.41 -14.86
N ALA A 220 -7.32 -5.59 -14.34
CA ALA A 220 -7.60 -6.86 -14.98
C ALA A 220 -9.11 -7.11 -15.13
N PHE A 221 -9.89 -6.82 -14.08
CA PHE A 221 -11.33 -7.00 -14.07
C PHE A 221 -12.06 -6.06 -15.04
N VAL A 222 -11.72 -4.77 -15.04
CA VAL A 222 -12.36 -3.79 -15.94
C VAL A 222 -12.14 -4.18 -17.41
N PHE A 223 -10.93 -4.59 -17.79
CA PHE A 223 -10.67 -5.07 -19.15
C PHE A 223 -11.46 -6.34 -19.47
N LYS A 224 -11.44 -7.34 -18.57
CA LYS A 224 -12.18 -8.60 -18.76
C LYS A 224 -13.68 -8.33 -18.96
N ASP A 225 -14.28 -7.56 -18.08
CA ASP A 225 -15.73 -7.33 -18.12
C ASP A 225 -16.16 -6.46 -19.29
N LEU A 226 -15.36 -5.44 -19.64
CA LEU A 226 -15.63 -4.62 -20.82
C LEU A 226 -15.61 -5.49 -22.10
N PHE A 227 -14.57 -6.31 -22.28
CA PHE A 227 -14.49 -7.21 -23.42
C PHE A 227 -15.61 -8.26 -23.40
N LEU A 228 -15.97 -8.78 -22.22
CA LEU A 228 -17.06 -9.72 -22.07
C LEU A 228 -18.41 -9.11 -22.48
N LEU A 229 -18.73 -7.92 -21.96
CA LEU A 229 -20.00 -7.24 -22.28
C LEU A 229 -20.11 -6.88 -23.77
N VAL A 230 -19.04 -6.34 -24.36
CA VAL A 230 -18.97 -6.02 -25.79
C VAL A 230 -19.06 -7.31 -26.62
N GLY A 231 -18.35 -8.36 -26.20
CA GLY A 231 -18.38 -9.65 -26.86
C GLY A 231 -19.76 -10.32 -26.82
N ILE A 232 -20.44 -10.32 -25.67
CA ILE A 232 -21.82 -10.82 -25.54
C ILE A 232 -22.74 -10.04 -26.47
N ALA A 233 -22.67 -8.71 -26.45
CA ALA A 233 -23.50 -7.89 -27.35
C ALA A 233 -23.27 -8.23 -28.82
N GLY A 234 -21.99 -8.34 -29.24
CA GLY A 234 -21.65 -8.72 -30.61
C GLY A 234 -22.19 -10.09 -31.02
N VAL A 235 -22.03 -11.10 -30.15
CA VAL A 235 -22.52 -12.47 -30.41
C VAL A 235 -24.04 -12.52 -30.46
N LEU A 236 -24.75 -11.87 -29.52
CA LEU A 236 -26.22 -11.82 -29.53
C LEU A 236 -26.80 -11.15 -30.79
N ILE A 237 -26.19 -10.03 -31.21
CA ILE A 237 -26.56 -9.34 -32.48
C ILE A 237 -26.30 -10.27 -33.67
N GLY A 238 -25.17 -10.98 -33.69
CA GLY A 238 -24.82 -11.93 -34.76
C GLY A 238 -25.71 -13.16 -34.81
N ILE A 239 -26.28 -13.62 -33.68
CA ILE A 239 -27.21 -14.75 -33.66
C ILE A 239 -28.60 -14.31 -34.15
N HIS A 240 -29.18 -13.26 -33.57
CA HIS A 240 -30.51 -12.76 -33.96
C HIS A 240 -30.76 -11.32 -33.53
N LEU A 241 -30.65 -10.36 -34.46
CA LEU A 241 -30.69 -8.94 -34.20
C LEU A 241 -31.96 -8.48 -33.45
N LYS A 242 -33.17 -8.92 -33.90
CA LYS A 242 -34.42 -8.51 -33.26
C LYS A 242 -34.51 -8.96 -31.79
N LEU A 243 -34.12 -10.20 -31.51
CA LEU A 243 -34.14 -10.74 -30.15
C LEU A 243 -33.10 -10.02 -29.28
N ALA A 244 -31.92 -9.70 -29.81
CA ALA A 244 -30.90 -8.94 -29.11
C ALA A 244 -31.41 -7.55 -28.72
N LEU A 245 -31.99 -6.80 -29.64
CA LEU A 245 -32.54 -5.47 -29.36
C LEU A 245 -33.64 -5.48 -28.30
N VAL A 246 -34.55 -6.45 -28.37
CA VAL A 246 -35.60 -6.64 -27.35
C VAL A 246 -35.01 -7.00 -25.99
N SER A 247 -33.99 -7.84 -25.95
CA SER A 247 -33.30 -8.19 -24.70
C SER A 247 -32.56 -6.98 -24.08
N PHE A 248 -32.03 -6.09 -24.91
CA PHE A 248 -31.30 -4.90 -24.46
C PHE A 248 -32.20 -3.79 -23.91
N THR A 249 -33.54 -3.88 -24.05
CA THR A 249 -34.46 -2.91 -23.44
C THR A 249 -34.37 -2.85 -21.91
N VAL A 250 -33.83 -3.89 -21.28
CA VAL A 250 -33.61 -3.92 -19.82
C VAL A 250 -32.34 -3.15 -19.40
N ILE A 251 -31.37 -2.93 -20.31
CA ILE A 251 -30.10 -2.27 -20.01
C ILE A 251 -30.26 -0.85 -19.44
N PRO A 252 -31.08 0.03 -19.96
CA PRO A 252 -31.29 1.37 -19.39
C PRO A 252 -31.75 1.33 -17.93
N PHE A 253 -32.60 0.38 -17.57
CA PHE A 253 -33.08 0.20 -16.18
C PHE A 253 -31.98 -0.29 -15.28
N VAL A 254 -31.14 -1.21 -15.75
CA VAL A 254 -29.97 -1.71 -15.03
C VAL A 254 -28.97 -0.58 -14.80
N LEU A 255 -28.70 0.23 -15.82
CA LEU A 255 -27.80 1.38 -15.72
C LEU A 255 -28.32 2.41 -14.70
N TYR A 256 -29.62 2.74 -14.77
CA TYR A 256 -30.25 3.64 -13.79
C TYR A 256 -30.15 3.11 -12.36
N ALA A 257 -30.48 1.83 -12.14
CA ALA A 257 -30.38 1.18 -10.83
C ALA A 257 -28.94 1.20 -10.31
N SER A 258 -27.96 0.90 -11.16
CA SER A 258 -26.52 0.90 -10.80
C SER A 258 -26.02 2.31 -10.45
N LEU A 259 -26.37 3.33 -11.20
CA LEU A 259 -25.99 4.72 -10.93
C LEU A 259 -26.62 5.22 -9.61
N ARG A 260 -27.89 4.91 -9.37
CA ARG A 260 -28.60 5.27 -8.13
C ARG A 260 -28.00 4.57 -6.91
N PHE A 261 -27.71 3.28 -7.05
CA PHE A 261 -27.04 2.50 -6.02
C PHE A 261 -25.65 3.04 -5.70
N SER A 262 -24.82 3.31 -6.71
CA SER A 262 -23.44 3.83 -6.53
C SER A 262 -23.43 5.14 -5.73
N GLY A 263 -24.40 6.03 -5.94
CA GLY A 263 -24.56 7.26 -5.16
C GLY A 263 -24.88 7.01 -3.68
N GLN A 264 -25.85 6.12 -3.42
CA GLN A 264 -26.27 5.78 -2.06
C GLN A 264 -25.20 4.98 -1.29
N ALA A 265 -24.58 4.02 -1.95
CA ALA A 265 -23.52 3.20 -1.39
C ALA A 265 -22.33 4.04 -0.92
N ARG A 266 -21.88 5.02 -1.75
CA ARG A 266 -20.80 5.96 -1.36
C ARG A 266 -21.13 6.70 -0.06
N GLY A 267 -22.34 7.22 0.07
CA GLY A 267 -22.76 7.92 1.29
C GLY A 267 -22.74 7.01 2.52
N ALA A 268 -23.29 5.79 2.38
CA ALA A 268 -23.34 4.81 3.46
C ALA A 268 -21.93 4.36 3.90
N TYR A 269 -21.04 4.05 2.94
CA TYR A 269 -19.65 3.68 3.24
C TYR A 269 -18.87 4.82 3.91
N ARG A 270 -19.06 6.06 3.46
CA ARG A 270 -18.41 7.22 4.08
C ARG A 270 -18.82 7.36 5.55
N THR A 271 -20.13 7.28 5.84
CA THR A 271 -20.63 7.38 7.23
C THR A 271 -20.07 6.24 8.10
N LEU A 272 -20.07 5.01 7.58
CA LEU A 272 -19.52 3.86 8.30
C LEU A 272 -18.03 4.03 8.63
N ARG A 273 -17.21 4.51 7.68
CA ARG A 273 -15.79 4.79 7.92
C ARG A 273 -15.55 5.84 8.98
N ILE A 274 -16.35 6.91 8.99
CA ILE A 274 -16.25 7.94 10.02
C ILE A 274 -16.49 7.30 11.40
N LYS A 275 -17.55 6.49 11.53
CA LYS A 275 -17.87 5.85 12.81
C LYS A 275 -16.83 4.80 13.25
N ILE A 276 -16.21 4.07 12.31
CA ILE A 276 -15.09 3.18 12.62
C ILE A 276 -13.88 3.99 13.12
N ALA A 277 -13.57 5.13 12.49
CA ALA A 277 -12.46 5.98 12.93
C ALA A 277 -12.71 6.54 14.35
N GLU A 278 -13.94 6.99 14.64
CA GLU A 278 -14.31 7.47 15.99
C GLU A 278 -14.18 6.35 17.03
N ILE A 279 -14.62 5.10 16.73
CA ILE A 279 -14.44 3.93 17.59
C ILE A 279 -12.96 3.67 17.86
N ASN A 280 -12.13 3.66 16.82
CA ASN A 280 -10.70 3.41 16.95
C ASN A 280 -10.02 4.49 17.82
N THR A 281 -10.38 5.76 17.64
CA THR A 281 -9.87 6.86 18.45
C THR A 281 -10.29 6.67 19.91
N ARG A 282 -11.57 6.44 20.17
CA ARG A 282 -12.08 6.21 21.52
C ARG A 282 -11.43 5.01 22.21
N PHE A 283 -11.24 3.94 21.46
CA PHE A 283 -10.58 2.73 21.95
C PHE A 283 -9.11 2.99 22.31
N SER A 284 -8.38 3.67 21.41
CA SER A 284 -6.98 4.07 21.65
C SER A 284 -6.83 4.97 22.89
N GLU A 285 -7.72 5.98 23.05
CA GLU A 285 -7.76 6.84 24.24
C GLU A 285 -8.06 6.04 25.52
N THR A 286 -9.03 5.11 25.45
CA THR A 286 -9.41 4.27 26.58
C THR A 286 -8.25 3.39 27.05
N ILE A 287 -7.60 2.69 26.11
CA ILE A 287 -6.47 1.80 26.44
C ILE A 287 -5.26 2.61 26.91
N GLY A 288 -4.91 3.69 26.21
CA GLY A 288 -3.81 4.58 26.60
C GLY A 288 -4.01 5.25 27.96
N GLY A 289 -5.26 5.60 28.28
CA GLY A 289 -5.65 6.24 29.54
C GLY A 289 -6.19 5.31 30.61
N ILE A 290 -6.07 3.97 30.46
CA ILE A 290 -6.75 2.99 31.33
C ILE A 290 -6.44 3.20 32.83
N LYS A 291 -5.19 3.53 33.16
CA LYS A 291 -4.77 3.79 34.55
C LYS A 291 -5.53 4.97 35.15
N VAL A 292 -5.77 6.02 34.35
CA VAL A 292 -6.52 7.21 34.80
C VAL A 292 -7.99 6.85 34.97
N ILE A 293 -8.57 6.14 34.02
CA ILE A 293 -9.97 5.69 34.07
C ILE A 293 -10.22 4.87 35.34
N GLN A 294 -9.37 3.90 35.63
CA GLN A 294 -9.47 3.04 36.82
C GLN A 294 -9.19 3.82 38.12
N LEU A 295 -8.17 4.68 38.12
CA LEU A 295 -7.86 5.49 39.34
C LEU A 295 -9.01 6.41 39.74
N PHE A 296 -9.71 6.97 38.72
CA PHE A 296 -10.83 7.89 38.97
C PHE A 296 -12.22 7.23 38.91
N LEU A 297 -12.27 5.89 38.86
CA LEU A 297 -13.50 5.06 38.81
C LEU A 297 -14.50 5.51 37.73
N GLN A 298 -13.97 5.82 36.51
CA GLN A 298 -14.76 6.33 35.40
C GLN A 298 -15.13 5.24 34.37
N GLU A 299 -15.00 3.96 34.71
CA GLU A 299 -15.26 2.83 33.80
C GLU A 299 -16.70 2.87 33.27
N LYS A 300 -17.69 3.13 34.17
CA LYS A 300 -19.09 3.18 33.79
C LYS A 300 -19.39 4.31 32.81
N GLN A 301 -18.84 5.51 33.06
CA GLN A 301 -19.04 6.67 32.20
C GLN A 301 -18.38 6.45 30.82
N ASN A 302 -17.18 5.86 30.82
CA ASN A 302 -16.46 5.53 29.60
C ASN A 302 -17.21 4.48 28.78
N TYR A 303 -17.77 3.45 29.47
CA TYR A 303 -18.58 2.40 28.84
C TYR A 303 -19.82 2.98 28.16
N LEU A 304 -20.60 3.82 28.84
CA LEU A 304 -21.80 4.45 28.26
C LEU A 304 -21.46 5.32 27.03
N GLY A 305 -20.32 6.03 27.08
CA GLY A 305 -19.83 6.78 25.91
C GLY A 305 -19.49 5.88 24.72
N PHE A 306 -18.85 4.74 24.99
CA PHE A 306 -18.53 3.75 23.97
C PHE A 306 -19.79 3.05 23.43
N GLU A 307 -20.73 2.70 24.28
CA GLU A 307 -22.00 2.08 23.91
C GLU A 307 -22.80 2.93 22.93
N ASN A 308 -22.91 4.24 23.18
CA ASN A 308 -23.57 5.17 22.26
C ASN A 308 -22.86 5.23 20.90
N LEU A 309 -21.54 5.33 20.89
CA LEU A 309 -20.76 5.35 19.67
C LEU A 309 -20.87 4.06 18.88
N ASN A 310 -20.87 2.91 19.56
CA ASN A 310 -21.07 1.60 18.97
C ASN A 310 -22.49 1.46 18.38
N HIS A 311 -23.49 2.04 19.04
CA HIS A 311 -24.86 2.08 18.49
C HIS A 311 -24.93 2.94 17.22
N GLU A 312 -24.27 4.08 17.16
CA GLU A 312 -24.19 4.89 15.94
C GLU A 312 -23.49 4.16 14.79
N HIS A 313 -22.42 3.43 15.10
CA HIS A 313 -21.74 2.55 14.13
C HIS A 313 -22.67 1.44 13.62
N TYR A 314 -23.44 0.82 14.53
CA TYR A 314 -24.46 -0.15 14.15
C TYR A 314 -25.49 0.43 13.17
N LEU A 315 -26.03 1.62 13.46
CA LEU A 315 -26.97 2.30 12.56
C LEU A 315 -26.36 2.62 11.19
N ALA A 316 -25.11 3.05 11.17
CA ALA A 316 -24.37 3.28 9.92
C ALA A 316 -24.19 1.99 9.12
N GLY A 317 -23.85 0.88 9.80
CA GLY A 317 -23.77 -0.47 9.21
C GLY A 317 -25.11 -0.95 8.66
N MET A 318 -26.18 -0.77 9.41
CA MET A 318 -27.54 -1.11 8.95
C MET A 318 -27.95 -0.31 7.72
N LYS A 319 -27.59 0.99 7.64
CA LYS A 319 -27.83 1.80 6.43
C LYS A 319 -27.09 1.23 5.22
N GLN A 320 -25.85 0.79 5.38
CA GLN A 320 -25.09 0.13 4.31
C GLN A 320 -25.78 -1.17 3.88
N ILE A 321 -26.16 -2.02 4.84
CA ILE A 321 -26.85 -3.28 4.58
C ILE A 321 -28.16 -3.03 3.82
N HIS A 322 -28.98 -2.06 4.19
CA HIS A 322 -30.22 -1.72 3.49
C HIS A 322 -30.00 -1.34 2.03
N VAL A 323 -28.94 -0.55 1.74
CA VAL A 323 -28.62 -0.17 0.36
C VAL A 323 -28.30 -1.41 -0.47
N PHE A 324 -27.52 -2.37 0.05
CA PHE A 324 -27.21 -3.61 -0.66
C PHE A 324 -28.40 -4.58 -0.73
N ALA A 325 -29.15 -4.68 0.36
CA ALA A 325 -30.32 -5.56 0.43
C ALA A 325 -31.44 -5.18 -0.55
N ILE A 326 -31.48 -3.91 -0.97
CA ILE A 326 -32.40 -3.46 -2.01
C ILE A 326 -31.79 -3.67 -3.41
N PHE A 327 -30.52 -3.35 -3.59
CA PHE A 327 -29.87 -3.38 -4.90
C PHE A 327 -29.78 -4.79 -5.50
N MET A 328 -29.34 -5.77 -4.70
CA MET A 328 -29.14 -7.14 -5.19
C MET A 328 -30.44 -7.77 -5.73
N PRO A 329 -31.59 -7.73 -5.02
CA PRO A 329 -32.86 -8.21 -5.56
C PRO A 329 -33.35 -7.40 -6.77
N VAL A 330 -33.12 -6.09 -6.83
CA VAL A 330 -33.48 -5.29 -8.00
C VAL A 330 -32.73 -5.76 -9.25
N ILE A 331 -31.42 -6.01 -9.15
CA ILE A 331 -30.64 -6.55 -10.28
C ILE A 331 -31.08 -7.97 -10.63
N GLU A 332 -31.45 -8.80 -9.65
CA GLU A 332 -31.98 -10.16 -9.90
C GLU A 332 -33.34 -10.10 -10.62
N ILE A 333 -34.25 -9.21 -10.19
CA ILE A 333 -35.54 -9.02 -10.85
C ILE A 333 -35.34 -8.52 -12.30
N LEU A 334 -34.45 -7.56 -12.53
CA LEU A 334 -34.14 -7.10 -13.88
C LEU A 334 -33.51 -8.21 -14.73
N GLY A 335 -32.65 -9.04 -14.14
CA GLY A 335 -32.10 -10.22 -14.79
C GLY A 335 -33.17 -11.27 -15.14
N ALA A 336 -34.08 -11.54 -14.21
CA ALA A 336 -35.23 -12.44 -14.43
C ALA A 336 -36.18 -11.88 -15.51
N ALA A 337 -36.44 -10.57 -15.49
CA ALA A 337 -37.23 -9.90 -16.52
C ALA A 337 -36.60 -10.03 -17.91
N ALA A 338 -35.28 -9.83 -18.02
CA ALA A 338 -34.55 -10.03 -19.27
C ALA A 338 -34.67 -11.48 -19.76
N ILE A 339 -34.53 -12.46 -18.87
CA ILE A 339 -34.71 -13.88 -19.20
C ILE A 339 -36.16 -14.17 -19.62
N ALA A 340 -37.16 -13.60 -18.93
CA ALA A 340 -38.57 -13.75 -19.30
C ALA A 340 -38.87 -13.17 -20.69
N ILE A 341 -38.31 -11.99 -21.01
CA ILE A 341 -38.40 -11.38 -22.35
C ILE A 341 -37.80 -12.30 -23.41
N VAL A 342 -36.60 -12.86 -23.16
CA VAL A 342 -35.95 -13.80 -24.08
C VAL A 342 -36.79 -15.06 -24.25
N ILE A 343 -37.38 -15.63 -23.20
CA ILE A 343 -38.27 -16.78 -23.27
C ILE A 343 -39.55 -16.46 -24.09
N PHE A 344 -40.19 -15.32 -23.82
CA PHE A 344 -41.42 -14.94 -24.48
C PHE A 344 -41.20 -14.69 -25.98
N TYR A 345 -40.32 -13.79 -26.36
CA TYR A 345 -40.06 -13.45 -27.76
C TYR A 345 -39.26 -14.55 -28.48
N GLY A 346 -38.25 -15.09 -27.83
CA GLY A 346 -37.41 -16.17 -28.37
C GLY A 346 -38.15 -17.49 -28.48
N GLY A 347 -39.01 -17.83 -27.46
CA GLY A 347 -39.89 -18.99 -27.51
C GLY A 347 -40.93 -18.89 -28.62
N GLY A 348 -41.56 -17.72 -28.76
CA GLY A 348 -42.46 -17.43 -29.91
C GLY A 348 -41.74 -17.59 -31.26
N GLY A 349 -40.47 -17.13 -31.34
CA GLY A 349 -39.62 -17.30 -32.52
C GLY A 349 -39.26 -18.78 -32.78
N VAL A 350 -39.10 -19.58 -31.74
CA VAL A 350 -38.85 -21.04 -31.90
C VAL A 350 -40.12 -21.73 -32.42
N LEU A 351 -41.29 -21.40 -31.88
CA LEU A 351 -42.58 -21.95 -32.33
C LEU A 351 -42.88 -21.59 -33.77
N SER A 352 -42.57 -20.35 -34.18
CA SER A 352 -42.75 -19.86 -35.57
C SER A 352 -41.63 -20.31 -36.52
N GLY A 353 -40.58 -21.01 -36.02
CA GLY A 353 -39.44 -21.50 -36.81
C GLY A 353 -38.45 -20.43 -37.29
N THR A 354 -38.54 -19.19 -36.75
CA THR A 354 -37.62 -18.08 -37.06
C THR A 354 -36.32 -18.13 -36.23
N ILE A 355 -36.36 -18.78 -35.07
CA ILE A 355 -35.22 -18.93 -34.17
C ILE A 355 -35.02 -20.41 -33.85
N SER A 356 -33.77 -20.89 -33.78
CA SER A 356 -33.48 -22.27 -33.37
C SER A 356 -33.55 -22.42 -31.85
N LEU A 357 -33.82 -23.65 -31.38
CA LEU A 357 -33.82 -23.95 -29.94
C LEU A 357 -32.44 -23.70 -29.32
N GLY A 358 -31.36 -24.07 -30.02
CA GLY A 358 -30.01 -23.81 -29.56
C GLY A 358 -29.67 -22.33 -29.47
N ALA A 359 -30.20 -21.49 -30.41
CA ALA A 359 -30.08 -20.03 -30.32
C ALA A 359 -30.78 -19.49 -29.07
N LEU A 360 -31.98 -19.98 -28.74
CA LEU A 360 -32.70 -19.57 -27.52
C LEU A 360 -31.91 -19.93 -26.28
N VAL A 361 -31.38 -21.15 -26.18
CA VAL A 361 -30.54 -21.59 -25.04
C VAL A 361 -29.26 -20.75 -24.92
N ALA A 362 -28.61 -20.43 -26.05
CA ALA A 362 -27.44 -19.56 -26.05
C ALA A 362 -27.79 -18.13 -25.55
N PHE A 363 -28.91 -17.55 -26.01
CA PHE A 363 -29.40 -16.26 -25.51
C PHE A 363 -29.61 -16.26 -23.99
N LEU A 364 -30.24 -17.29 -23.44
CA LEU A 364 -30.44 -17.43 -21.99
C LEU A 364 -29.10 -17.50 -21.23
N SER A 365 -28.14 -18.23 -21.78
CA SER A 365 -26.80 -18.35 -21.19
C SER A 365 -26.04 -17.02 -21.23
N TYR A 366 -26.02 -16.35 -22.37
CA TYR A 366 -25.37 -15.04 -22.51
C TYR A 366 -26.02 -13.95 -21.65
N MET A 367 -27.35 -13.94 -21.51
CA MET A 367 -28.04 -13.02 -20.61
C MET A 367 -27.64 -13.24 -19.15
N LYS A 368 -27.50 -14.47 -18.67
CA LYS A 368 -26.97 -14.76 -17.33
C LYS A 368 -25.54 -14.24 -17.16
N MET A 369 -24.68 -14.43 -18.17
CA MET A 369 -23.29 -13.95 -18.16
C MET A 369 -23.23 -12.42 -18.17
N PHE A 370 -24.16 -11.73 -18.83
CA PHE A 370 -24.21 -10.28 -18.93
C PHE A 370 -24.44 -9.56 -17.59
N PHE A 371 -25.24 -10.15 -16.69
CA PHE A 371 -25.55 -9.54 -15.40
C PHE A 371 -24.48 -9.73 -14.34
N ARG A 372 -23.54 -10.66 -14.53
CA ARG A 372 -22.47 -10.94 -13.56
C ARG A 372 -21.53 -9.76 -13.34
N PRO A 373 -20.95 -9.11 -14.36
CA PRO A 373 -20.08 -7.94 -14.20
C PRO A 373 -20.74 -6.79 -13.45
N ILE A 374 -22.05 -6.62 -13.66
CA ILE A 374 -22.82 -5.50 -13.08
C ILE A 374 -22.93 -5.63 -11.56
N ARG A 375 -23.04 -6.84 -11.05
CA ARG A 375 -23.07 -7.11 -9.60
C ARG A 375 -21.76 -6.76 -8.92
N ASP A 376 -20.64 -7.01 -9.58
CA ASP A 376 -19.30 -6.85 -9.00
C ASP A 376 -18.78 -5.40 -9.10
N ILE A 377 -19.45 -4.53 -9.86
CA ILE A 377 -18.96 -3.16 -10.14
C ILE A 377 -18.81 -2.29 -8.89
N ALA A 378 -19.67 -2.48 -7.89
CA ALA A 378 -19.64 -1.70 -6.66
C ALA A 378 -18.41 -2.00 -5.79
N GLU A 379 -18.03 -3.27 -5.71
CA GLU A 379 -16.83 -3.70 -5.00
C GLU A 379 -15.57 -3.16 -5.69
N LYS A 380 -15.47 -3.30 -7.00
CA LYS A 380 -14.34 -2.83 -7.80
C LYS A 380 -14.18 -1.31 -7.77
N TYR A 381 -15.29 -0.59 -7.74
CA TYR A 381 -15.29 0.86 -7.55
C TYR A 381 -14.68 1.27 -6.20
N ASN A 382 -15.01 0.56 -5.12
CA ASN A 382 -14.47 0.83 -3.79
C ASN A 382 -12.96 0.57 -3.73
N ILE A 383 -12.48 -0.54 -4.31
CA ILE A 383 -11.05 -0.84 -4.43
C ILE A 383 -10.35 0.27 -5.21
N LEU A 384 -10.91 0.72 -6.34
CA LEU A 384 -10.37 1.82 -7.14
C LEU A 384 -10.23 3.10 -6.32
N GLN A 385 -11.26 3.50 -5.57
CA GLN A 385 -11.20 4.70 -4.73
C GLN A 385 -10.12 4.62 -3.66
N ASN A 386 -10.03 3.48 -2.96
CA ASN A 386 -9.02 3.27 -1.93
C ASN A 386 -7.60 3.34 -2.51
N SER A 387 -7.40 2.69 -3.64
CA SER A 387 -6.10 2.67 -4.33
C SER A 387 -5.70 4.05 -4.85
N MET A 388 -6.66 4.83 -5.40
CA MET A 388 -6.38 6.20 -5.85
C MET A 388 -6.00 7.11 -4.68
N ALA A 389 -6.69 7.01 -3.54
CA ALA A 389 -6.34 7.75 -2.34
C ALA A 389 -4.94 7.34 -1.81
N SER A 390 -4.62 6.05 -1.85
CA SER A 390 -3.30 5.54 -1.47
C SER A 390 -2.19 6.04 -2.41
N ALA A 391 -2.46 6.07 -3.74
CA ALA A 391 -1.55 6.65 -4.73
C ALA A 391 -1.25 8.12 -4.44
N GLU A 392 -2.29 8.92 -4.20
CA GLU A 392 -2.13 10.34 -3.89
C GLU A 392 -1.23 10.55 -2.66
N ARG A 393 -1.48 9.81 -1.58
CA ARG A 393 -0.67 9.89 -0.36
C ARG A 393 0.80 9.48 -0.57
N ILE A 394 1.05 8.42 -1.34
CA ILE A 394 2.40 7.98 -1.70
C ILE A 394 3.11 9.08 -2.50
N PHE A 395 2.45 9.63 -3.51
CA PHE A 395 3.06 10.66 -4.35
C PHE A 395 3.25 11.99 -3.64
N LEU A 396 2.40 12.34 -2.66
CA LEU A 396 2.64 13.52 -1.82
C LEU A 396 3.95 13.40 -1.02
N ILE A 397 4.31 12.19 -0.57
CA ILE A 397 5.62 11.99 0.08
C ILE A 397 6.74 12.06 -0.96
N LEU A 398 6.61 11.40 -2.12
CA LEU A 398 7.62 11.42 -3.18
C LEU A 398 7.84 12.81 -3.77
N ASP A 399 6.86 13.70 -3.69
CA ASP A 399 6.97 15.10 -4.13
C ASP A 399 7.54 16.01 -3.04
N SER A 400 7.69 15.53 -1.81
CA SER A 400 8.29 16.34 -0.75
C SER A 400 9.76 16.61 -1.07
N SER A 401 10.08 17.88 -1.25
CA SER A 401 11.44 18.34 -1.49
C SER A 401 12.16 18.77 -0.20
N GLU A 402 11.62 18.40 0.97
CA GLU A 402 12.21 18.73 2.26
C GLU A 402 13.48 17.93 2.55
N THR A 403 14.39 17.91 1.59
CA THR A 403 15.74 17.39 1.77
C THR A 403 16.65 18.52 2.25
N ILE A 404 17.63 18.19 3.10
CA ILE A 404 18.67 19.16 3.41
C ILE A 404 19.42 19.42 2.11
N GLN A 405 19.44 20.68 1.66
CA GLN A 405 20.11 21.06 0.42
C GLN A 405 21.57 20.61 0.46
N GLN A 406 21.89 19.63 -0.36
CA GLN A 406 23.28 19.31 -0.64
C GLN A 406 23.77 20.24 -1.75
N PRO A 407 25.04 20.66 -1.72
CA PRO A 407 25.60 21.31 -2.88
C PRO A 407 25.39 20.41 -4.10
N PRO A 408 25.08 20.97 -5.30
CA PRO A 408 24.66 20.20 -6.46
C PRO A 408 25.75 19.19 -6.85
N ALA A 409 25.59 17.97 -6.37
CA ALA A 409 26.27 16.83 -6.95
C ALA A 409 25.53 16.52 -8.25
N ASN A 410 26.21 16.60 -9.39
CA ASN A 410 25.71 16.08 -10.66
C ASN A 410 25.41 14.57 -10.51
N ILE A 411 24.21 14.22 -10.08
CA ILE A 411 23.73 12.85 -10.09
C ILE A 411 23.16 12.60 -11.49
N GLY A 412 24.04 12.32 -12.43
CA GLY A 412 23.69 11.62 -13.66
C GLY A 412 23.49 10.16 -13.32
N PHE A 413 22.26 9.67 -13.35
CA PHE A 413 21.98 8.26 -13.44
C PHE A 413 22.59 7.74 -14.76
N HIS A 414 23.53 6.80 -14.64
CA HIS A 414 24.18 6.09 -15.75
C HIS A 414 24.94 6.95 -16.79
N THR A 415 26.16 7.29 -16.44
CA THR A 415 27.31 7.18 -17.38
C THR A 415 28.57 7.25 -16.54
N GLU A 416 29.46 6.28 -16.68
CA GLU A 416 30.85 6.37 -16.26
C GLU A 416 31.52 7.52 -17.00
N SER A 417 31.42 8.72 -16.45
CA SER A 417 32.27 9.82 -16.88
C SER A 417 33.15 10.22 -15.71
N LYS A 418 34.45 10.20 -15.95
CA LYS A 418 35.56 10.60 -15.10
C LYS A 418 35.23 11.90 -14.36
N LEU A 419 34.62 11.78 -13.19
CA LEU A 419 34.41 12.88 -12.26
C LEU A 419 35.74 13.18 -11.60
N LYS A 420 36.19 14.40 -11.70
CA LYS A 420 37.22 14.96 -10.81
C LYS A 420 36.74 14.71 -9.37
N PRO A 421 37.60 14.22 -8.47
CA PRO A 421 37.22 14.04 -7.07
C PRO A 421 36.84 15.43 -6.53
N PHE A 422 35.57 15.56 -6.12
CA PHE A 422 35.11 16.73 -5.41
C PHE A 422 35.86 16.78 -4.07
N SER A 423 36.47 17.92 -3.82
CA SER A 423 37.13 18.41 -2.62
C SER A 423 37.32 17.42 -1.48
N THR A 424 38.57 17.14 -1.22
CA THR A 424 39.20 16.73 0.05
C THR A 424 38.21 16.40 1.18
N ALA A 425 38.26 15.14 1.66
CA ALA A 425 37.68 14.76 2.96
C ALA A 425 37.97 15.91 3.93
N LEU A 426 36.94 16.36 4.66
CA LEU A 426 37.11 17.38 5.69
C LEU A 426 38.29 16.99 6.57
N ASP A 427 39.30 17.84 6.62
CA ASP A 427 40.41 17.73 7.54
C ASP A 427 39.86 17.80 8.99
N LYS A 428 40.70 17.53 9.95
CA LYS A 428 40.35 17.59 11.36
C LYS A 428 39.63 18.90 11.69
N ILE A 429 38.57 18.83 12.51
CA ILE A 429 37.87 20.04 12.98
C ILE A 429 38.81 20.86 13.88
N SER A 430 39.17 22.04 13.43
CA SER A 430 40.02 22.96 14.18
C SER A 430 39.23 24.07 14.91
N GLU A 431 38.11 24.48 14.34
CA GLU A 431 37.25 25.51 14.94
C GLU A 431 35.79 25.31 14.50
N ILE A 432 34.87 25.58 15.42
CA ILE A 432 33.45 25.70 15.14
C ILE A 432 32.97 27.06 15.61
N SER A 433 32.27 27.78 14.75
CA SER A 433 31.69 29.06 15.14
C SER A 433 30.27 29.26 14.65
N MET A 434 29.50 30.00 15.41
CA MET A 434 28.21 30.56 15.01
C MET A 434 28.30 32.06 14.89
N GLU A 435 27.82 32.61 13.78
CA GLU A 435 27.84 34.06 13.52
C GLU A 435 26.41 34.57 13.34
N LYS A 436 25.93 35.35 14.32
CA LYS A 436 24.61 36.00 14.33
C LYS A 436 23.46 35.05 13.93
N VAL A 437 23.51 33.79 14.42
CA VAL A 437 22.55 32.76 14.06
C VAL A 437 21.19 33.04 14.69
N ALA A 438 20.16 33.07 13.85
CA ALA A 438 18.75 33.00 14.27
C ALA A 438 18.08 31.78 13.68
N PHE A 439 17.11 31.23 14.43
CA PHE A 439 16.42 30.00 14.02
C PHE A 439 14.97 29.97 14.56
N GLU A 440 14.07 29.45 13.72
CA GLU A 440 12.67 29.19 14.05
C GLU A 440 12.22 27.86 13.44
N TYR A 441 11.41 27.07 14.17
CA TYR A 441 10.77 25.85 13.64
C TYR A 441 9.48 26.16 12.87
N VAL A 442 8.79 27.22 13.34
CA VAL A 442 7.55 27.75 12.75
C VAL A 442 7.78 29.22 12.46
N ASN A 443 7.33 29.68 11.29
CA ASN A 443 7.49 31.06 10.88
C ASN A 443 6.95 32.03 11.93
N ASN A 444 7.73 33.05 12.25
CA ASN A 444 7.45 34.09 13.27
C ASN A 444 7.49 33.59 14.74
N GLU A 445 8.02 32.40 15.01
CA GLU A 445 8.27 31.91 16.37
C GLU A 445 9.77 31.69 16.62
N PRO A 446 10.57 32.75 16.84
CA PRO A 446 12.02 32.64 16.93
C PRO A 446 12.45 31.92 18.22
N VAL A 447 13.18 30.81 18.02
CA VAL A 447 13.74 29.97 19.08
C VAL A 447 15.16 30.39 19.43
N LEU A 448 15.99 30.75 18.45
CA LEU A 448 17.32 31.33 18.65
C LEU A 448 17.40 32.70 18.02
N LYS A 449 18.06 33.64 18.71
CA LYS A 449 18.12 35.04 18.32
C LYS A 449 19.55 35.56 18.45
N ASN A 450 20.20 35.82 17.30
CA ASN A 450 21.54 36.44 17.22
C ASN A 450 22.61 35.70 18.07
N ILE A 451 22.66 34.39 17.94
CA ILE A 451 23.66 33.55 18.63
C ILE A 451 25.01 33.68 17.95
N SER A 452 26.05 34.06 18.71
CA SER A 452 27.43 34.16 18.23
C SER A 452 28.39 33.61 19.29
N PHE A 453 29.20 32.61 18.89
CA PHE A 453 30.30 32.08 19.71
C PHE A 453 31.28 31.31 18.82
N SER A 454 32.46 31.02 19.38
CA SER A 454 33.42 30.09 18.77
C SER A 454 34.04 29.17 19.81
N ILE A 455 34.44 27.98 19.35
CA ILE A 455 35.15 26.93 20.11
C ILE A 455 36.28 26.38 19.25
N LYS A 456 37.48 26.24 19.82
CA LYS A 456 38.66 25.72 19.18
C LYS A 456 38.82 24.21 19.39
N ALA A 457 39.66 23.58 18.59
CA ALA A 457 39.97 22.16 18.76
C ALA A 457 40.48 21.84 20.16
N GLY A 458 39.93 20.80 20.77
CA GLY A 458 40.28 20.34 22.12
C GLY A 458 39.61 21.10 23.25
N GLU A 459 38.89 22.19 23.00
CA GLU A 459 38.12 22.91 24.03
C GLU A 459 36.79 22.22 24.33
N THR A 460 36.35 22.31 25.58
CA THR A 460 35.01 21.89 26.03
C THR A 460 34.12 23.10 26.28
N LEU A 461 33.00 23.16 25.55
CA LEU A 461 31.97 24.18 25.70
C LEU A 461 30.78 23.62 26.47
N ALA A 462 30.40 24.19 27.59
CA ALA A 462 29.14 23.91 28.27
C ALA A 462 28.05 24.93 27.91
N VAL A 463 26.88 24.43 27.57
CA VAL A 463 25.69 25.25 27.29
C VAL A 463 24.69 25.01 28.42
N VAL A 464 24.43 26.04 29.23
CA VAL A 464 23.52 25.98 30.37
C VAL A 464 22.32 26.92 30.16
N GLY A 465 21.22 26.64 30.81
CA GLY A 465 20.02 27.46 30.74
C GLY A 465 18.75 26.70 31.08
N PRO A 466 17.64 27.39 31.32
CA PRO A 466 16.36 26.76 31.67
C PRO A 466 15.82 25.91 30.48
N THR A 467 14.89 25.00 30.79
CA THR A 467 14.18 24.23 29.74
C THR A 467 13.48 25.18 28.77
N GLY A 468 13.55 24.92 27.46
CA GLY A 468 13.00 25.80 26.43
C GLY A 468 13.88 27.00 26.07
N SER A 469 15.11 27.15 26.61
CA SER A 469 16.01 28.23 26.24
C SER A 469 16.62 28.13 24.85
N GLY A 470 16.52 26.98 24.16
CA GLY A 470 17.05 26.75 22.80
C GLY A 470 18.31 25.89 22.72
N LYS A 471 18.73 25.23 23.81
CA LYS A 471 19.95 24.39 23.87
C LYS A 471 19.98 23.27 22.81
N THR A 472 18.93 22.44 22.78
CA THR A 472 18.80 21.34 21.79
C THR A 472 18.67 21.88 20.38
N SER A 473 18.04 23.04 20.17
CA SER A 473 17.95 23.68 18.84
C SER A 473 19.32 24.13 18.33
N MET A 474 20.18 24.61 19.21
CA MET A 474 21.57 24.96 18.85
C MET A 474 22.37 23.73 18.41
N ILE A 475 22.24 22.59 19.12
CA ILE A 475 22.85 21.31 18.71
C ILE A 475 22.34 20.89 17.32
N ASN A 476 21.03 20.96 17.11
CA ASN A 476 20.42 20.55 15.84
C ASN A 476 20.96 21.34 14.64
N LEU A 477 21.34 22.61 14.83
CA LEU A 477 21.98 23.43 13.81
C LEU A 477 23.45 23.04 13.59
N ILE A 478 24.21 22.73 14.65
CA ILE A 478 25.63 22.34 14.53
C ILE A 478 25.75 21.00 13.76
N ILE A 479 24.87 20.04 14.04
CA ILE A 479 24.85 18.72 13.33
C ILE A 479 24.20 18.85 11.93
N ARG A 480 23.66 20.04 11.66
CA ARG A 480 22.91 20.33 10.42
C ARG A 480 21.72 19.39 10.24
N PHE A 481 20.91 19.18 11.29
CA PHE A 481 19.57 18.59 11.16
C PHE A 481 18.58 19.62 10.61
N TYR A 482 18.87 20.90 10.86
CA TYR A 482 18.18 22.07 10.33
C TYR A 482 19.21 23.09 9.84
N ASP A 483 18.84 23.91 8.87
CA ASP A 483 19.61 25.07 8.47
C ASP A 483 19.15 26.32 9.23
N PRO A 484 20.02 27.27 9.61
CA PRO A 484 19.63 28.49 10.29
C PRO A 484 18.75 29.38 9.39
N THR A 485 17.78 30.08 9.99
CA THR A 485 16.91 31.04 9.30
C THR A 485 17.71 32.27 8.85
N SER A 486 18.66 32.71 9.68
CA SER A 486 19.65 33.76 9.31
C SER A 486 20.95 33.51 10.07
N GLY A 487 22.02 34.18 9.64
CA GLY A 487 23.39 33.96 10.14
C GLY A 487 24.01 32.70 9.54
N ARG A 488 25.18 32.28 10.06
CA ARG A 488 25.98 31.17 9.54
C ARG A 488 26.53 30.32 10.68
N VAL A 489 26.62 29.00 10.42
CA VAL A 489 27.39 28.07 11.24
C VAL A 489 28.60 27.69 10.43
N LEU A 490 29.79 27.97 10.95
CA LEU A 490 31.04 27.75 10.25
C LEU A 490 31.83 26.61 10.88
N LEU A 491 32.45 25.82 10.06
CA LEU A 491 33.42 24.79 10.42
C LEU A 491 34.75 25.12 9.73
N ASN A 492 35.81 25.34 10.51
CA ASN A 492 37.10 25.79 9.95
C ASN A 492 36.99 27.04 9.06
N GLY A 493 36.04 27.94 9.34
CA GLY A 493 35.77 29.13 8.56
C GLY A 493 34.87 28.93 7.32
N VAL A 494 34.45 27.69 7.02
CA VAL A 494 33.59 27.34 5.88
C VAL A 494 32.15 27.12 6.40
N ASP A 495 31.15 27.66 5.67
CA ASP A 495 29.75 27.46 6.03
C ASP A 495 29.37 25.97 5.89
N ILE A 496 28.78 25.38 6.94
CA ILE A 496 28.36 23.98 6.91
C ILE A 496 27.35 23.68 5.79
N LYS A 497 26.67 24.68 5.23
CA LYS A 497 25.80 24.54 4.06
C LYS A 497 26.55 24.16 2.79
N GLU A 498 27.82 24.55 2.69
CA GLU A 498 28.67 24.23 1.55
C GLU A 498 29.36 22.87 1.70
N GLU A 499 29.32 22.28 2.87
CA GLU A 499 29.95 20.98 3.16
C GLU A 499 29.06 19.79 2.83
N ASN A 500 29.71 18.69 2.43
CA ASN A 500 29.02 17.42 2.25
C ASN A 500 28.54 16.86 3.60
N ILE A 501 27.25 16.62 3.74
CA ILE A 501 26.63 16.16 4.99
C ILE A 501 27.25 14.84 5.51
N LYS A 502 27.61 13.91 4.62
CA LYS A 502 28.24 12.64 5.03
C LYS A 502 29.63 12.89 5.61
N SER A 503 30.44 13.76 4.97
CA SER A 503 31.75 14.15 5.47
C SER A 503 31.62 14.89 6.79
N LEU A 504 30.74 15.89 6.88
CA LEU A 504 30.46 16.66 8.09
C LEU A 504 30.10 15.73 9.27
N ARG A 505 29.07 14.90 9.10
CA ARG A 505 28.58 14.01 10.17
C ARG A 505 29.52 12.86 10.46
N SER A 506 30.45 12.50 9.57
CA SER A 506 31.47 11.48 9.86
C SER A 506 32.45 11.91 10.95
N LYS A 507 32.66 13.22 11.11
CA LYS A 507 33.56 13.84 12.08
C LYS A 507 32.90 14.19 13.41
N MET A 508 31.58 13.96 13.53
CA MET A 508 30.80 14.30 14.71
C MET A 508 30.16 13.08 15.34
N ALA A 509 29.99 13.07 16.66
CA ALA A 509 29.16 12.12 17.38
C ALA A 509 28.21 12.85 18.31
N LEU A 510 26.97 12.35 18.38
CA LEU A 510 25.93 12.83 19.30
C LEU A 510 25.58 11.72 20.29
N VAL A 511 25.67 12.01 21.57
CA VAL A 511 25.14 11.20 22.66
C VAL A 511 23.86 11.88 23.15
N MET A 512 22.72 11.24 22.87
CA MET A 512 21.39 11.79 23.21
C MET A 512 20.97 11.44 24.63
N GLN A 513 20.06 12.23 25.19
CA GLN A 513 19.46 12.02 26.51
C GLN A 513 18.72 10.67 26.60
N ASP A 514 17.93 10.32 25.58
CA ASP A 514 17.25 9.03 25.47
C ASP A 514 17.71 8.33 24.18
N PRO A 515 18.73 7.46 24.30
CA PRO A 515 19.32 6.82 23.14
C PRO A 515 18.43 5.72 22.59
N PHE A 516 18.18 5.76 21.29
CA PHE A 516 17.48 4.71 20.57
C PHE A 516 18.42 3.53 20.25
N LEU A 517 17.98 2.30 20.55
CA LEU A 517 18.65 1.07 20.17
C LEU A 517 17.81 0.28 19.16
N PHE A 518 18.49 -0.22 18.14
CA PHE A 518 17.87 -1.08 17.14
C PHE A 518 17.66 -2.49 17.68
N SER A 519 16.65 -3.18 17.14
CA SER A 519 16.43 -4.61 17.41
C SER A 519 17.49 -5.43 16.66
N ASP A 520 18.69 -5.43 17.22
CA ASP A 520 19.91 -6.07 16.70
C ASP A 520 20.84 -6.40 17.85
N THR A 521 21.98 -7.05 17.57
CA THR A 521 22.97 -7.36 18.60
C THR A 521 23.56 -6.11 19.24
N ILE A 522 24.12 -6.24 20.46
CA ILE A 522 24.86 -5.14 21.10
C ILE A 522 26.01 -4.70 20.21
N ARG A 523 26.72 -5.64 19.57
CA ARG A 523 27.81 -5.35 18.63
C ARG A 523 27.35 -4.46 17.49
N GLU A 524 26.27 -4.84 16.78
CA GLU A 524 25.72 -4.04 15.67
C GLU A 524 25.21 -2.68 16.15
N ASN A 525 24.60 -2.62 17.32
CA ASN A 525 24.19 -1.38 17.94
C ASN A 525 25.36 -0.43 18.25
N ILE A 526 26.54 -0.93 18.59
CA ILE A 526 27.75 -0.13 18.83
C ILE A 526 28.38 0.28 17.50
N THR A 527 28.55 -0.66 16.57
CA THR A 527 29.31 -0.42 15.33
C THR A 527 28.50 0.32 14.26
N LEU A 528 27.17 0.20 14.28
CA LEU A 528 26.22 0.73 13.27
C LEU A 528 26.70 0.41 11.84
N GLY A 529 27.11 -0.84 11.61
CA GLY A 529 27.54 -1.33 10.29
C GLY A 529 28.96 -0.94 9.89
N LYS A 530 29.76 -0.36 10.77
CA LYS A 530 31.18 -0.10 10.52
C LYS A 530 31.96 -1.42 10.55
N ARG A 531 32.29 -1.95 9.36
CA ARG A 531 32.91 -3.29 9.20
C ARG A 531 34.43 -3.31 9.46
N ASP A 532 35.08 -2.16 9.45
CA ASP A 532 36.55 -2.02 9.50
C ASP A 532 37.10 -1.92 10.93
N LEU A 533 36.31 -2.28 11.95
CA LEU A 533 36.76 -2.26 13.34
C LEU A 533 37.48 -3.60 13.68
N SER A 534 38.78 -3.50 14.05
CA SER A 534 39.50 -4.70 14.54
C SER A 534 38.89 -5.16 15.86
N GLU A 535 38.98 -6.46 16.13
CA GLU A 535 38.47 -7.04 17.40
C GLU A 535 39.15 -6.40 18.61
N ALA A 536 40.45 -6.14 18.53
CA ALA A 536 41.19 -5.46 19.58
C ALA A 536 40.66 -4.06 19.88
N THR A 537 40.34 -3.28 18.83
CA THR A 537 39.75 -1.95 19.00
C THR A 537 38.33 -2.04 19.57
N PHE A 538 37.56 -3.03 19.15
CA PHE A 538 36.22 -3.24 19.68
C PHE A 538 36.23 -3.59 21.17
N GLN A 539 37.16 -4.46 21.61
CA GLN A 539 37.33 -4.79 23.01
C GLN A 539 37.75 -3.56 23.83
N GLN A 540 38.65 -2.71 23.28
CA GLN A 540 39.02 -1.45 23.91
C GLN A 540 37.83 -0.52 24.10
N ILE A 541 36.95 -0.41 23.07
CA ILE A 541 35.70 0.40 23.13
C ILE A 541 34.79 -0.12 24.24
N LEU A 542 34.61 -1.44 24.37
CA LEU A 542 33.81 -2.03 25.44
C LEU A 542 34.36 -1.69 26.85
N GLN A 543 35.67 -1.67 27.01
CA GLN A 543 36.31 -1.30 28.28
C GLN A 543 36.17 0.20 28.57
N ASP A 544 36.46 1.06 27.60
CA ASP A 544 36.44 2.52 27.78
C ASP A 544 35.04 3.06 27.98
N SER A 545 34.03 2.42 27.40
CA SER A 545 32.62 2.75 27.57
C SER A 545 31.94 2.06 28.75
N ASN A 546 32.64 1.26 29.53
CA ASN A 546 32.08 0.39 30.59
C ASN A 546 30.99 -0.59 30.11
N CYS A 547 30.88 -0.85 28.78
CA CYS A 547 29.94 -1.79 28.21
C CYS A 547 30.33 -3.26 28.42
N LYS A 548 31.57 -3.56 28.77
CA LYS A 548 32.03 -4.93 29.01
C LYS A 548 31.21 -5.61 30.10
N THR A 549 30.90 -4.91 31.18
CA THR A 549 30.08 -5.43 32.28
C THR A 549 28.66 -5.82 31.85
N ILE A 550 28.10 -5.13 30.87
CA ILE A 550 26.79 -5.45 30.29
C ILE A 550 26.89 -6.73 29.46
N ALA A 551 27.92 -6.81 28.59
CA ALA A 551 28.14 -7.97 27.75
C ALA A 551 28.41 -9.24 28.58
N ASP A 552 29.25 -9.14 29.59
CA ASP A 552 29.63 -10.29 30.45
C ASP A 552 28.44 -10.85 31.27
N ARG A 553 27.40 -10.02 31.52
CA ARG A 553 26.19 -10.43 32.25
C ARG A 553 25.19 -11.16 31.36
N LEU A 554 25.17 -10.89 30.06
CA LEU A 554 24.20 -11.42 29.14
C LEU A 554 24.60 -12.78 28.57
N PRO A 555 23.64 -13.70 28.28
CA PRO A 555 23.93 -15.08 27.90
C PRO A 555 24.81 -15.23 26.66
N GLU A 556 24.63 -14.38 25.67
CA GLU A 556 25.35 -14.39 24.40
C GLU A 556 26.37 -13.24 24.30
N GLY A 557 26.69 -12.58 25.42
CA GLY A 557 27.61 -11.47 25.46
C GLY A 557 27.23 -10.34 24.50
N VAL A 558 28.18 -9.88 23.69
CA VAL A 558 27.97 -8.81 22.68
C VAL A 558 27.08 -9.24 21.52
N HIS A 559 26.81 -10.52 21.36
CA HIS A 559 25.92 -11.06 20.32
C HIS A 559 24.45 -11.15 20.78
N THR A 560 24.16 -10.79 22.03
CA THR A 560 22.79 -10.74 22.54
C THR A 560 21.98 -9.74 21.71
N VAL A 561 20.84 -10.20 21.16
CA VAL A 561 19.89 -9.37 20.40
C VAL A 561 19.03 -8.58 21.38
N LEU A 562 19.02 -7.27 21.23
CA LEU A 562 18.20 -6.37 22.02
C LEU A 562 16.78 -6.25 21.44
N SER A 563 15.79 -6.05 22.32
CA SER A 563 14.44 -5.71 21.91
C SER A 563 14.39 -4.30 21.31
N GLU A 564 13.32 -4.01 20.55
CA GLU A 564 13.07 -2.69 19.98
C GLU A 564 13.12 -1.59 21.07
N GLY A 565 13.89 -0.52 20.80
CA GLY A 565 14.14 0.56 21.75
C GLY A 565 15.00 0.15 22.95
N GLY A 566 15.54 -1.07 23.01
CA GLY A 566 16.38 -1.55 24.12
C GLY A 566 15.62 -1.72 25.43
N THR A 567 14.33 -2.04 25.38
CA THR A 567 13.48 -2.21 26.59
C THR A 567 13.90 -3.38 27.48
N SER A 568 14.75 -4.28 26.97
CA SER A 568 15.32 -5.42 27.71
C SER A 568 16.48 -5.05 28.64
N ILE A 569 17.01 -3.82 28.57
CA ILE A 569 18.10 -3.32 29.38
C ILE A 569 17.74 -1.99 30.06
N SER A 570 18.46 -1.62 31.13
CA SER A 570 18.21 -0.40 31.90
C SER A 570 18.49 0.87 31.08
N SER A 571 17.96 2.02 31.51
CA SER A 571 18.22 3.32 30.88
C SER A 571 19.71 3.68 30.88
N GLY A 572 20.41 3.39 32.00
CA GLY A 572 21.85 3.63 32.11
C GLY A 572 22.67 2.73 31.17
N GLU A 573 22.28 1.48 31.00
CA GLU A 573 22.93 0.57 30.06
C GLU A 573 22.71 1.00 28.59
N ARG A 574 21.53 1.47 28.23
CA ARG A 574 21.29 2.10 26.92
C ARG A 574 22.23 3.28 26.68
N GLN A 575 22.44 4.10 27.72
CA GLN A 575 23.34 5.25 27.66
C GLN A 575 24.80 4.81 27.41
N LEU A 576 25.29 3.78 28.13
CA LEU A 576 26.66 3.25 27.94
C LEU A 576 26.86 2.71 26.52
N ILE A 577 25.85 2.05 25.92
CA ILE A 577 25.88 1.61 24.52
C ILE A 577 25.94 2.81 23.56
N SER A 578 25.20 3.90 23.85
CA SER A 578 25.26 5.13 23.07
C SER A 578 26.65 5.79 23.13
N ILE A 579 27.28 5.78 24.28
CA ILE A 579 28.66 6.24 24.46
C ILE A 579 29.62 5.36 23.68
N ALA A 580 29.46 4.03 23.73
CA ALA A 580 30.24 3.10 22.93
C ALA A 580 30.12 3.36 21.41
N ARG A 581 28.94 3.74 20.91
CA ARG A 581 28.75 4.23 19.53
C ARG A 581 29.64 5.42 19.20
N ALA A 582 29.73 6.38 20.13
CA ALA A 582 30.57 7.55 19.93
C ALA A 582 32.05 7.18 19.89
N PHE A 583 32.51 6.26 20.73
CA PHE A 583 33.89 5.72 20.66
C PHE A 583 34.16 5.01 19.34
N ALA A 584 33.23 4.14 18.88
CA ALA A 584 33.37 3.41 17.62
C ALA A 584 33.48 4.34 16.41
N ARG A 585 32.83 5.51 16.47
CA ARG A 585 32.87 6.50 15.39
C ARG A 585 34.19 7.27 15.35
N ASN A 586 34.89 7.42 16.50
CA ASN A 586 36.11 8.21 16.68
C ASN A 586 35.99 9.64 16.11
N PRO A 587 35.11 10.48 16.65
CA PRO A 587 34.82 11.81 16.12
C PRO A 587 35.85 12.85 16.51
N ASP A 588 35.94 13.94 15.72
CA ASP A 588 36.66 15.15 16.09
C ASP A 588 35.85 16.05 17.03
N LEU A 589 34.51 16.07 16.86
CA LEU A 589 33.56 16.80 17.69
C LEU A 589 32.59 15.84 18.39
N ILE A 590 32.47 15.98 19.68
CA ILE A 590 31.48 15.27 20.50
C ILE A 590 30.43 16.24 20.96
N ILE A 591 29.18 15.86 20.85
CA ILE A 591 28.04 16.59 21.37
C ILE A 591 27.31 15.71 22.37
N LEU A 592 27.15 16.21 23.59
CA LEU A 592 26.49 15.51 24.68
C LEU A 592 25.20 16.30 25.02
N ASP A 593 24.04 15.66 24.79
CA ASP A 593 22.74 16.20 25.21
C ASP A 593 22.29 15.41 26.43
N GLU A 594 22.55 15.94 27.59
CA GLU A 594 22.52 15.42 28.95
C GLU A 594 22.13 13.94 29.16
N ALA A 595 23.00 13.23 29.88
CA ALA A 595 23.03 11.77 29.92
C ALA A 595 22.48 11.11 31.21
N THR A 596 21.96 11.83 32.22
CA THR A 596 21.87 11.23 33.57
C THR A 596 20.56 11.42 34.32
N SER A 597 19.42 11.67 33.67
CA SER A 597 18.12 11.70 34.34
C SER A 597 17.60 10.29 34.64
N TYR A 598 17.21 10.00 35.87
CA TYR A 598 16.60 8.72 36.30
C TYR A 598 17.49 7.49 36.22
N ILE A 599 18.79 7.64 36.51
CA ILE A 599 19.78 6.56 36.56
C ILE A 599 20.20 6.32 38.01
N ASP A 600 20.45 5.05 38.37
CA ASP A 600 21.00 4.69 39.67
C ASP A 600 22.43 5.20 39.84
N SER A 601 22.83 5.50 41.08
CA SER A 601 24.12 6.15 41.38
C SER A 601 25.35 5.37 40.93
N GLU A 602 25.30 4.04 40.94
CA GLU A 602 26.44 3.20 40.50
C GLU A 602 26.63 3.31 38.97
N THR A 603 25.54 3.21 38.20
CA THR A 603 25.59 3.34 36.74
C THR A 603 25.94 4.77 36.33
N GLU A 604 25.50 5.79 37.10
CA GLU A 604 25.89 7.17 36.87
C GLU A 604 27.39 7.40 36.92
N VAL A 605 28.09 6.81 37.91
CA VAL A 605 29.57 6.86 38.00
C VAL A 605 30.21 6.25 36.75
N LYS A 606 29.75 5.08 36.30
CA LYS A 606 30.26 4.42 35.11
C LYS A 606 30.07 5.26 33.85
N ILE A 607 28.93 5.95 33.73
CA ILE A 607 28.63 6.87 32.61
C ILE A 607 29.58 8.07 32.65
N GLN A 608 29.78 8.70 33.83
CA GLN A 608 30.68 9.86 33.95
C GLN A 608 32.14 9.46 33.62
N GLU A 609 32.63 8.33 34.07
CA GLU A 609 33.96 7.83 33.71
C GLU A 609 34.11 7.61 32.19
N ALA A 610 33.08 6.98 31.54
CA ALA A 610 33.07 6.77 30.12
C ALA A 610 33.03 8.09 29.32
N LEU A 611 32.25 9.08 29.78
CA LEU A 611 32.15 10.41 29.16
C LEU A 611 33.49 11.16 29.32
N THR A 612 34.12 11.16 30.46
CA THR A 612 35.42 11.80 30.69
C THR A 612 36.49 11.22 29.76
N LYS A 613 36.56 9.88 29.62
CA LYS A 613 37.44 9.23 28.66
C LYS A 613 37.10 9.60 27.21
N LEU A 614 35.80 9.66 26.87
CA LEU A 614 35.36 10.01 25.52
C LEU A 614 35.76 11.44 25.15
N MET A 615 35.60 12.41 26.04
CA MET A 615 35.95 13.82 25.82
C MET A 615 37.45 14.10 25.80
N SER A 616 38.27 13.24 26.44
CA SER A 616 39.73 13.45 26.53
C SER A 616 40.36 13.67 25.15
N ASN A 617 41.09 14.79 25.01
CA ASN A 617 41.75 15.23 23.76
C ASN A 617 40.82 15.44 22.54
N ARG A 618 39.51 15.72 22.77
CA ARG A 618 38.54 16.00 21.69
C ARG A 618 37.78 17.28 21.97
N THR A 619 37.31 17.94 20.90
CA THR A 619 36.41 19.08 21.02
C THR A 619 35.06 18.60 21.50
N SER A 620 34.49 19.22 22.54
CA SER A 620 33.24 18.76 23.13
C SER A 620 32.27 19.90 23.38
N ILE A 621 30.98 19.65 23.06
CA ILE A 621 29.88 20.57 23.38
C ILE A 621 28.92 19.80 24.29
N ILE A 622 28.70 20.32 25.49
CA ILE A 622 27.88 19.69 26.52
C ILE A 622 26.66 20.56 26.78
N VAL A 623 25.47 20.02 26.58
CA VAL A 623 24.25 20.62 27.08
C VAL A 623 24.06 20.14 28.52
N ALA A 624 24.40 20.99 29.46
CA ALA A 624 24.38 20.61 30.87
C ALA A 624 23.02 20.96 31.49
N HIS A 625 22.34 19.98 32.02
CA HIS A 625 21.23 20.15 32.95
C HIS A 625 21.70 20.03 34.41
N ARG A 626 22.85 19.38 34.65
CA ARG A 626 23.54 19.40 35.95
C ARG A 626 24.75 20.33 35.87
N LEU A 627 24.82 21.27 36.77
CA LEU A 627 25.92 22.24 36.75
C LEU A 627 27.28 21.62 37.15
N SER A 628 27.32 20.44 37.79
CA SER A 628 28.56 19.71 38.05
C SER A 628 29.32 19.43 36.74
N THR A 629 28.65 19.05 35.69
CA THR A 629 29.27 18.76 34.39
C THR A 629 29.75 20.04 33.69
N ALA A 630 29.07 21.17 33.92
CA ALA A 630 29.48 22.44 33.32
C ALA A 630 30.70 23.09 34.03
N ARG A 631 30.99 22.74 35.30
CA ARG A 631 32.10 23.32 36.07
C ARG A 631 33.49 23.05 35.48
N GLU A 632 33.64 21.89 34.83
CA GLU A 632 34.92 21.45 34.25
C GLU A 632 35.14 21.94 32.81
N ALA A 633 34.15 22.62 32.25
CA ALA A 633 34.25 23.14 30.87
C ALA A 633 35.15 24.36 30.79
N ASP A 634 35.97 24.43 29.69
CA ASP A 634 36.84 25.57 29.42
C ASP A 634 36.03 26.86 29.20
N LYS A 635 34.85 26.72 28.62
CA LYS A 635 33.94 27.83 28.31
C LYS A 635 32.49 27.44 28.62
N ILE A 636 31.76 28.36 29.24
CA ILE A 636 30.35 28.21 29.57
C ILE A 636 29.57 29.30 28.83
N ILE A 637 28.50 28.93 28.18
CA ILE A 637 27.52 29.83 27.57
C ILE A 637 26.20 29.66 28.31
N VAL A 638 25.66 30.78 28.80
CA VAL A 638 24.34 30.81 29.46
C VAL A 638 23.30 31.25 28.45
N LEU A 639 22.39 30.36 28.13
CA LEU A 639 21.32 30.58 27.13
C LEU A 639 20.01 30.84 27.85
N ASN A 640 19.35 31.98 27.54
CA ASN A 640 18.04 32.31 28.06
C ASN A 640 17.16 32.88 26.95
N ARG A 641 15.95 32.36 26.77
CA ARG A 641 14.96 32.79 25.75
C ARG A 641 15.55 32.96 24.35
N GLY A 642 16.46 32.06 23.98
CA GLY A 642 17.10 32.04 22.66
C GLY A 642 18.24 33.04 22.49
N GLN A 643 18.79 33.62 23.53
CA GLN A 643 19.91 34.56 23.52
C GLN A 643 21.02 34.14 24.48
N ILE A 644 22.27 34.38 24.11
CA ILE A 644 23.41 34.26 25.04
C ILE A 644 23.42 35.50 25.95
N ILE A 645 23.27 35.25 27.26
CA ILE A 645 23.24 36.33 28.26
C ILE A 645 24.56 36.46 29.02
N GLU A 646 25.29 35.34 29.20
CA GLU A 646 26.57 35.32 29.88
C GLU A 646 27.52 34.33 29.18
N THR A 647 28.81 34.63 29.15
CA THR A 647 29.86 33.78 28.62
C THR A 647 31.12 33.93 29.47
N GLY A 648 31.77 32.83 29.83
CA GLY A 648 33.01 32.82 30.61
C GLY A 648 33.31 31.45 31.15
N ASN A 649 34.34 31.28 31.96
CA ASN A 649 34.56 30.03 32.71
C ASN A 649 33.78 30.02 34.05
N HIS A 650 33.75 28.88 34.72
CA HIS A 650 33.03 28.73 35.99
C HIS A 650 33.40 29.85 37.04
N SER A 651 34.71 30.08 37.21
CA SER A 651 35.22 31.04 38.21
C SER A 651 34.85 32.48 37.88
N GLU A 652 34.86 32.86 36.59
CA GLU A 652 34.43 34.16 36.11
C GLU A 652 32.93 34.39 36.34
N LEU A 653 32.10 33.44 35.92
CA LEU A 653 30.65 33.57 36.04
C LEU A 653 30.17 33.54 37.48
N MET A 654 30.84 32.82 38.35
CA MET A 654 30.56 32.86 39.80
C MET A 654 30.87 34.22 40.41
N LYS A 655 31.91 34.92 39.98
CA LYS A 655 32.27 36.27 40.43
C LYS A 655 31.27 37.34 39.96
N ILE A 656 30.71 37.18 38.76
CA ILE A 656 29.71 38.10 38.20
C ILE A 656 28.40 38.08 38.99
N GLN A 657 28.12 36.99 39.71
CA GLN A 657 26.87 36.76 40.49
C GLN A 657 25.60 36.96 39.63
N GLY A 658 25.68 36.65 38.36
CA GLY A 658 24.63 36.80 37.36
C GLY A 658 23.63 35.65 37.35
N PHE A 659 23.16 35.29 36.13
CA PHE A 659 22.18 34.24 35.92
C PHE A 659 22.78 32.84 36.20
N TYR A 660 24.04 32.61 35.82
CA TYR A 660 24.75 31.38 36.10
C TYR A 660 24.89 31.12 37.58
N TYR A 661 25.26 32.13 38.36
CA TYR A 661 25.38 32.05 39.81
C TYR A 661 24.05 31.63 40.47
N ARG A 662 22.93 32.27 40.05
CA ARG A 662 21.58 31.93 40.54
C ARG A 662 21.19 30.47 40.21
N LEU A 663 21.49 30.03 38.99
CA LEU A 663 21.26 28.61 38.58
C LEU A 663 22.08 27.65 39.46
N ASN A 664 23.34 28.01 39.76
CA ASN A 664 24.21 27.19 40.61
C ASN A 664 23.73 27.12 42.06
N GLN A 665 23.12 28.19 42.61
CA GLN A 665 22.52 28.17 43.93
C GLN A 665 21.23 27.36 44.01
N LEU A 666 20.46 27.27 42.96
CA LEU A 666 19.22 26.51 42.89
C LEU A 666 19.41 25.00 42.76
N GLN A 667 20.57 24.57 42.27
CA GLN A 667 20.90 23.16 42.05
C GLN A 667 21.93 22.60 43.07
N GLY A 668 22.60 23.41 43.83
CA GLY A 668 23.46 23.05 44.95
C GLY A 668 22.71 23.12 46.24
#